data_fbb1d5aa24d173d075eb1340d742dc98
#
_entry.id   fbb1d5aa24d173d075eb1340d742dc98
#
_cell.length_a   1.000
_cell.length_b   1.000
_cell.length_c   1.000
_cell.angle_alpha   90.00
_cell.angle_beta   90.00
_cell.angle_gamma   90.00
#
_symmetry.space_group_name_H-M   'P 1'
#
loop_
_entity.id
_entity.type
_entity.pdbx_description
1 polymer ?
#
loop_
_entity_poly.entity_id
_entity_poly.type
_entity_poly.pdbx_seq_one_letter_code
_entity_poly.pdbx_strand_id
1 'polypeptide(L)'
;MRLLQIIHSFVFSRSPLTAAALLWGLLWQPVQAEEIIEEQVVVGDLNSLPGENVDSVFGFDRSILETPRSASTVSEEMMDRFNMQDIDELILVSPGSFTQSFFGVAGGLDVRGTPGETYFRGVRRLDNPGNYPTPIGASDRVDIVRGPASPIYGPAKIGGYLNFNPKSARIEETGAYIEENTGALSYTTGSWNKSVLTAEIGGPAEIGGKPMGFYLYGELENSDSFYKNAPGVEQSLIQASFDVDVNETIQLQFGGMYHDFAGAQNAGWNRITQDLIDNGTYITGLAKPLDTNGDGKISHQEFDVDGDGFTDLNPFAWWVSPLGPNYAGTFEEFSQPFGADAGDFFNTSVMALEAVGTAKLDPSRTLIASDDTLENEVTTLYFDIIAELESGWEITNKLFYESYDNLNENAYGFSQFHETYVIEEKLVIGKLFEGDNMRAAVNFSPSLRYTDFEHADDYTNEYFHRRDLTGPSTALDARLLATRIHDDYTEYYIGDYMDLGVAFMADLTWYNGLSILAGIRYDSIEMESRQPVDKLLLASSNNFCTDGSCIDVSADNDVSGTSWTFSISYDIADTGLIPYITLSEQATVIAGQGGELTVSNVASGGAFDTSELTEFGVKGQLLEDRLYFSLSVYEQERTDFSAQSIVTNQAVKTEGTEFEIRWSVNEQLLVGMTYTQVEATNLASVADGDRFSFIGAGDLPNIAPELLFGGQIGGA
;
A
#
# COMPACT_ATOMS: atom_id res chain seq x y z
N MET A 1 16.25 -5.18 -24.35
CA MET A 1 17.34 -5.84 -23.62
C MET A 1 18.67 -5.08 -23.61
N ARG A 2 19.34 -4.71 -24.71
CA ARG A 2 20.64 -3.99 -24.61
C ARG A 2 20.53 -2.53 -24.14
N LEU A 3 19.43 -1.84 -24.33
CA LEU A 3 19.21 -0.46 -23.88
C LEU A 3 18.90 -0.41 -22.37
N LEU A 4 18.13 -1.38 -21.87
CA LEU A 4 17.82 -1.56 -20.44
C LEU A 4 19.07 -1.92 -19.61
N GLN A 5 19.98 -2.76 -20.15
CA GLN A 5 21.25 -3.04 -19.48
C GLN A 5 22.20 -1.83 -19.41
N ILE A 6 22.09 -0.89 -20.34
CA ILE A 6 22.86 0.35 -20.32
C ILE A 6 22.30 1.31 -19.26
N ILE A 7 20.99 1.37 -19.10
CA ILE A 7 20.35 2.19 -18.06
C ILE A 7 20.67 1.62 -16.67
N HIS A 8 20.54 0.32 -16.50
CA HIS A 8 20.87 -0.37 -15.25
C HIS A 8 22.34 -0.18 -14.82
N SER A 9 23.29 -0.24 -15.76
CA SER A 9 24.73 -0.03 -15.45
C SER A 9 25.12 1.43 -15.22
N PHE A 10 24.28 2.40 -15.59
CA PHE A 10 24.57 3.83 -15.40
C PHE A 10 24.02 4.37 -14.07
N VAL A 11 22.95 3.81 -13.57
CA VAL A 11 22.31 4.23 -12.30
C VAL A 11 22.99 3.60 -11.08
N PHE A 12 23.46 2.36 -11.18
CA PHE A 12 23.89 1.57 -10.01
C PHE A 12 25.40 1.59 -9.71
N SER A 13 26.22 2.43 -10.37
CA SER A 13 27.68 2.41 -10.12
C SER A 13 28.25 3.62 -9.39
N ARG A 14 27.43 4.56 -8.89
CA ARG A 14 27.96 5.76 -8.21
C ARG A 14 27.16 6.10 -6.96
N SER A 15 27.88 6.24 -5.85
CA SER A 15 27.37 6.58 -4.52
C SER A 15 26.51 7.86 -4.51
N PRO A 16 25.56 8.01 -3.56
CA PRO A 16 24.64 9.16 -3.43
C PRO A 16 25.33 10.53 -3.32
N LEU A 17 26.60 10.56 -2.95
CA LEU A 17 27.43 11.78 -2.92
C LEU A 17 27.63 12.44 -4.30
N THR A 18 27.43 11.73 -5.41
CA THR A 18 27.58 12.28 -6.76
C THR A 18 26.31 12.96 -7.28
N ALA A 19 25.14 12.55 -6.81
CA ALA A 19 23.88 13.22 -7.14
C ALA A 19 23.74 14.56 -6.38
N ALA A 20 24.16 14.61 -5.12
CA ALA A 20 24.21 15.85 -4.33
C ALA A 20 25.19 16.89 -4.92
N ALA A 21 26.31 16.44 -5.52
CA ALA A 21 27.28 17.35 -6.14
C ALA A 21 26.79 17.99 -7.45
N LEU A 22 25.86 17.36 -8.17
CA LEU A 22 25.23 17.93 -9.36
C LEU A 22 24.17 18.98 -9.01
N LEU A 23 23.45 18.80 -7.92
CA LEU A 23 22.51 19.80 -7.37
C LEU A 23 23.25 21.04 -6.82
N TRP A 24 24.45 20.86 -6.21
CA TRP A 24 25.27 21.96 -5.72
C TRP A 24 25.91 22.79 -6.84
N GLY A 25 26.14 22.22 -8.00
CA GLY A 25 26.72 22.94 -9.15
C GLY A 25 25.76 23.92 -9.84
N LEU A 26 24.45 23.74 -9.68
CA LEU A 26 23.41 24.61 -10.26
C LEU A 26 23.05 25.79 -9.36
N LEU A 27 23.44 25.79 -8.10
CA LEU A 27 23.10 26.83 -7.12
C LEU A 27 24.11 27.99 -7.04
N TRP A 28 25.18 28.01 -7.85
CA TRP A 28 26.17 29.07 -7.85
C TRP A 28 26.09 30.00 -9.07
N GLN A 29 24.96 30.71 -9.18
CA GLN A 29 24.95 32.01 -9.87
C GLN A 29 24.70 33.09 -8.80
N PRO A 30 25.47 34.20 -8.78
CA PRO A 30 25.24 35.27 -7.82
C PRO A 30 23.95 35.99 -8.19
N VAL A 31 22.91 35.74 -7.45
CA VAL A 31 21.68 36.56 -7.49
C VAL A 31 22.00 37.90 -6.83
N GLN A 32 21.99 38.99 -7.56
CA GLN A 32 21.92 40.31 -6.99
C GLN A 32 20.54 40.49 -6.37
N ALA A 33 20.50 40.47 -5.04
CA ALA A 33 19.33 40.86 -4.30
C ALA A 33 19.05 42.35 -4.52
N GLU A 34 17.98 42.66 -5.21
CA GLU A 34 17.33 43.95 -5.13
C GLU A 34 15.96 43.76 -4.45
N GLU A 35 15.80 44.49 -3.34
CA GLU A 35 14.66 44.45 -2.45
C GLU A 35 13.35 44.75 -3.19
N ILE A 36 12.40 43.89 -3.04
CA ILE A 36 11.04 44.13 -2.50
C ILE A 36 10.40 42.74 -2.47
N ILE A 37 10.42 42.12 -1.30
CA ILE A 37 9.46 41.05 -1.01
C ILE A 37 8.11 41.78 -0.86
N GLU A 38 7.40 42.02 -1.95
CA GLU A 38 5.97 41.86 -1.88
C GLU A 38 5.77 40.39 -1.66
N GLU A 39 5.36 40.03 -0.46
CA GLU A 39 4.69 38.80 -0.17
C GLU A 39 3.44 38.80 -1.05
N GLN A 40 3.54 38.35 -2.30
CA GLN A 40 2.43 37.71 -2.96
C GLN A 40 2.27 36.39 -2.18
N VAL A 41 1.56 36.50 -1.05
CA VAL A 41 0.69 35.44 -0.64
C VAL A 41 -0.19 35.25 -1.88
N VAL A 42 0.16 34.28 -2.73
CA VAL A 42 -0.83 33.58 -3.49
C VAL A 42 -1.71 33.03 -2.37
N VAL A 43 -2.75 33.77 -2.06
CA VAL A 43 -3.90 33.28 -1.35
C VAL A 43 -4.40 32.25 -2.36
N GLY A 44 -3.83 31.05 -2.32
CA GLY A 44 -4.49 29.88 -2.83
C GLY A 44 -5.87 30.02 -2.21
N ASP A 45 -6.85 30.27 -3.03
CA ASP A 45 -8.23 30.27 -2.57
C ASP A 45 -8.29 29.08 -1.65
N LEU A 46 -9.00 29.17 -0.53
CA LEU A 46 -9.20 28.06 0.40
C LEU A 46 -9.89 26.89 -0.33
N ASN A 47 -9.36 26.53 -1.48
CA ASN A 47 -9.73 25.53 -2.47
C ASN A 47 -9.41 24.10 -2.01
N SER A 48 -9.13 23.94 -0.75
CA SER A 48 -9.35 22.68 -0.04
C SER A 48 -10.85 22.30 -0.01
N LEU A 49 -11.72 23.11 -0.59
CA LEU A 49 -13.09 22.75 -0.93
C LEU A 49 -13.05 22.05 -2.28
N PRO A 50 -13.75 20.92 -2.47
CA PRO A 50 -13.67 20.10 -3.69
C PRO A 50 -14.37 20.76 -4.89
N GLY A 51 -13.83 21.91 -5.31
CA GLY A 51 -14.21 22.64 -6.52
C GLY A 51 -13.32 22.34 -7.72
N GLU A 52 -12.14 21.76 -7.46
CA GLU A 52 -11.23 21.34 -8.52
C GLU A 52 -11.75 20.12 -9.26
N ASN A 53 -11.45 20.08 -10.54
CA ASN A 53 -11.76 18.94 -11.37
C ASN A 53 -10.78 17.79 -11.06
N VAL A 54 -11.29 16.58 -11.05
CA VAL A 54 -10.49 15.37 -10.83
C VAL A 54 -10.83 14.33 -11.89
N ASP A 55 -9.86 13.94 -12.64
CA ASP A 55 -9.97 12.86 -13.60
C ASP A 55 -9.77 11.47 -12.95
N SER A 56 -9.13 11.43 -11.79
CA SER A 56 -8.72 10.21 -11.09
C SER A 56 -9.87 9.28 -10.68
N VAL A 57 -11.13 9.73 -10.66
CA VAL A 57 -12.27 8.90 -10.26
C VAL A 57 -12.86 8.11 -11.42
N PHE A 58 -13.14 8.76 -12.54
CA PHE A 58 -13.82 8.13 -13.69
C PHE A 58 -13.10 8.36 -15.04
N GLY A 59 -11.95 9.03 -15.04
CA GLY A 59 -11.25 9.39 -16.27
C GLY A 59 -11.92 10.54 -17.03
N PHE A 60 -12.74 11.34 -16.37
CA PHE A 60 -13.35 12.57 -16.89
C PHE A 60 -13.03 13.73 -15.97
N ASP A 61 -12.72 14.84 -16.56
CA ASP A 61 -12.45 16.09 -15.87
C ASP A 61 -13.75 16.67 -15.25
N ARG A 62 -14.02 16.31 -13.99
CA ARG A 62 -15.20 16.70 -13.22
C ARG A 62 -14.82 17.07 -11.79
N SER A 63 -15.55 18.03 -11.22
CA SER A 63 -15.40 18.33 -9.80
C SER A 63 -15.82 17.15 -8.91
N ILE A 64 -15.21 17.02 -7.75
CA ILE A 64 -15.64 16.02 -6.74
C ILE A 64 -17.11 16.17 -6.40
N LEU A 65 -17.62 17.40 -6.37
CA LEU A 65 -19.03 17.69 -6.11
C LEU A 65 -19.96 17.00 -7.13
N GLU A 66 -19.63 17.08 -8.41
CA GLU A 66 -20.43 16.49 -9.49
C GLU A 66 -20.17 15.00 -9.72
N THR A 67 -19.08 14.48 -9.15
CA THR A 67 -18.68 13.09 -9.33
C THR A 67 -19.56 12.16 -8.50
N PRO A 68 -20.32 11.22 -9.10
CA PRO A 68 -21.25 10.33 -8.39
C PRO A 68 -20.52 9.17 -7.69
N ARG A 69 -19.59 9.47 -6.82
CA ARG A 69 -18.78 8.53 -6.03
C ARG A 69 -18.30 9.20 -4.76
N SER A 70 -18.21 8.46 -3.67
CA SER A 70 -17.52 8.93 -2.48
C SER A 70 -16.01 9.04 -2.76
N ALA A 71 -15.50 10.26 -2.71
CA ALA A 71 -14.09 10.57 -2.91
C ALA A 71 -13.72 11.84 -2.13
N SER A 72 -12.46 11.94 -1.73
CA SER A 72 -11.88 13.11 -1.08
C SER A 72 -10.57 13.47 -1.75
N THR A 73 -10.29 14.76 -1.92
CA THR A 73 -9.00 15.27 -2.38
C THR A 73 -8.25 15.89 -1.22
N VAL A 74 -6.96 15.68 -1.16
CA VAL A 74 -6.06 16.30 -0.18
C VAL A 74 -4.96 17.01 -0.95
N SER A 75 -5.04 18.34 -1.01
CA SER A 75 -4.04 19.17 -1.69
C SER A 75 -2.79 19.36 -0.83
N GLU A 76 -1.68 19.78 -1.45
CA GLU A 76 -0.46 20.17 -0.75
C GLU A 76 -0.76 21.24 0.33
N GLU A 77 -1.55 22.27 0.01
CA GLU A 77 -1.94 23.30 0.98
C GLU A 77 -2.65 22.71 2.20
N MET A 78 -3.49 21.70 1.97
CA MET A 78 -4.18 21.02 3.06
C MET A 78 -3.22 20.18 3.90
N MET A 79 -2.28 19.47 3.26
CA MET A 79 -1.24 18.72 3.95
C MET A 79 -0.38 19.65 4.81
N ASP A 80 0.01 20.79 4.31
CA ASP A 80 0.78 21.80 5.03
C ASP A 80 0.01 22.42 6.20
N ARG A 81 -1.26 22.81 5.99
CA ARG A 81 -2.09 23.43 7.04
C ARG A 81 -2.37 22.50 8.22
N PHE A 82 -2.56 21.22 7.95
CA PHE A 82 -2.76 20.18 8.98
C PHE A 82 -1.46 19.53 9.42
N ASN A 83 -0.31 19.93 8.83
CA ASN A 83 1.01 19.38 9.08
C ASN A 83 1.05 17.86 8.89
N MET A 84 0.44 17.38 7.81
CA MET A 84 0.45 15.97 7.44
C MET A 84 1.81 15.61 6.82
N GLN A 85 2.51 14.65 7.41
CA GLN A 85 3.83 14.21 6.97
C GLN A 85 3.87 12.71 6.64
N ASP A 86 2.79 12.01 6.96
CA ASP A 86 2.69 10.56 6.83
C ASP A 86 1.36 10.18 6.17
N ILE A 87 1.36 9.06 5.45
CA ILE A 87 0.15 8.55 4.78
C ILE A 87 -0.99 8.28 5.79
N ASP A 88 -0.67 7.85 7.01
CA ASP A 88 -1.66 7.59 8.07
C ASP A 88 -2.39 8.86 8.51
N GLU A 89 -1.79 10.03 8.34
CA GLU A 89 -2.41 11.30 8.72
C GLU A 89 -3.51 11.74 7.75
N LEU A 90 -3.55 11.17 6.53
CA LEU A 90 -4.62 11.44 5.56
C LEU A 90 -6.00 10.97 6.05
N ILE A 91 -6.05 10.05 7.03
CA ILE A 91 -7.32 9.61 7.66
C ILE A 91 -8.08 10.76 8.33
N LEU A 92 -7.39 11.81 8.76
CA LEU A 92 -8.00 12.97 9.42
C LEU A 92 -9.02 13.69 8.52
N VAL A 93 -8.86 13.57 7.23
CA VAL A 93 -9.64 14.33 6.23
C VAL A 93 -10.36 13.42 5.23
N SER A 94 -10.25 12.11 5.37
CA SER A 94 -10.90 11.12 4.51
C SER A 94 -11.75 10.15 5.32
N PRO A 95 -13.09 10.26 5.30
CA PRO A 95 -13.95 9.28 5.93
C PRO A 95 -13.80 7.91 5.24
N GLY A 96 -14.05 6.82 5.97
CA GLY A 96 -13.92 5.46 5.45
C GLY A 96 -12.48 4.98 5.32
N SER A 97 -11.49 5.80 5.70
CA SER A 97 -10.07 5.45 5.68
C SER A 97 -9.59 5.11 7.09
N PHE A 98 -8.71 4.10 7.16
CA PHE A 98 -8.07 3.65 8.38
C PHE A 98 -6.59 3.40 8.12
N THR A 99 -5.77 3.41 9.16
CA THR A 99 -4.36 3.07 9.02
C THR A 99 -4.20 1.63 8.58
N GLN A 100 -3.37 1.41 7.57
CA GLN A 100 -2.91 0.10 7.18
C GLN A 100 -1.44 -0.02 7.59
N SER A 101 -1.21 -0.57 8.76
CA SER A 101 0.14 -0.78 9.27
C SER A 101 0.46 -2.27 9.28
N PHE A 102 1.50 -2.67 8.58
CA PHE A 102 2.02 -4.01 8.63
C PHE A 102 3.24 -4.04 9.54
N PHE A 103 3.08 -4.62 10.71
CA PHE A 103 4.11 -4.65 11.77
C PHE A 103 4.72 -3.27 12.07
N GLY A 104 3.90 -2.21 12.04
CA GLY A 104 4.29 -0.85 12.38
C GLY A 104 4.75 0.03 11.22
N VAL A 105 4.70 -0.45 9.99
CA VAL A 105 5.03 0.32 8.78
C VAL A 105 3.77 0.52 7.94
N ALA A 106 3.43 1.77 7.63
CA ALA A 106 2.24 2.14 6.88
C ALA A 106 2.54 2.24 5.38
N GLY A 107 2.19 1.21 4.60
CA GLY A 107 2.36 1.20 3.14
C GLY A 107 1.21 1.84 2.38
N GLY A 108 0.01 1.79 2.91
CA GLY A 108 -1.22 2.29 2.33
C GLY A 108 -2.24 2.67 3.39
N LEU A 109 -3.49 2.79 2.98
CA LEU A 109 -4.63 2.91 3.89
C LEU A 109 -5.61 1.78 3.63
N ASP A 110 -6.22 1.27 4.68
CA ASP A 110 -7.45 0.52 4.55
C ASP A 110 -8.58 1.48 4.19
N VAL A 111 -9.32 1.14 3.16
CA VAL A 111 -10.48 1.91 2.72
C VAL A 111 -11.72 1.04 2.88
N ARG A 112 -12.69 1.51 3.65
CA ARG A 112 -13.92 0.76 3.97
C ARG A 112 -13.66 -0.60 4.61
N GLY A 113 -12.59 -0.69 5.43
CA GLY A 113 -12.22 -1.92 6.14
C GLY A 113 -11.56 -2.99 5.26
N THR A 114 -11.04 -2.63 4.10
CA THR A 114 -10.29 -3.51 3.21
C THR A 114 -9.05 -2.78 2.68
N PRO A 115 -7.93 -3.47 2.38
CA PRO A 115 -6.74 -2.83 1.84
C PRO A 115 -7.03 -2.01 0.59
N GLY A 116 -6.64 -0.74 0.62
CA GLY A 116 -6.66 0.15 -0.53
C GLY A 116 -5.45 -0.07 -1.44
N GLU A 117 -5.56 0.38 -2.67
CA GLU A 117 -4.46 0.38 -3.63
C GLU A 117 -3.83 1.76 -3.74
N THR A 118 -2.59 1.81 -4.21
CA THR A 118 -1.92 3.07 -4.56
C THR A 118 -1.82 3.22 -6.06
N TYR A 119 -2.11 4.41 -6.55
CA TYR A 119 -2.01 4.81 -7.95
C TYR A 119 -1.08 6.01 -8.08
N PHE A 120 -0.44 6.10 -9.22
CA PHE A 120 0.38 7.26 -9.58
C PHE A 120 -0.09 7.78 -10.94
N ARG A 121 -0.61 9.01 -10.98
CA ARG A 121 -1.17 9.62 -12.21
C ARG A 121 -2.23 8.76 -12.91
N GLY A 122 -3.08 8.07 -12.13
CA GLY A 122 -4.12 7.20 -12.67
C GLY A 122 -3.62 5.84 -13.20
N VAL A 123 -2.40 5.44 -12.86
CA VAL A 123 -1.87 4.10 -13.13
C VAL A 123 -1.60 3.38 -11.82
N ARG A 124 -2.06 2.13 -11.71
CA ARG A 124 -1.90 1.33 -10.51
C ARG A 124 -0.43 0.99 -10.25
N ARG A 125 0.04 1.23 -9.05
CA ARG A 125 1.37 0.87 -8.58
C ARG A 125 1.47 -0.61 -8.19
N LEU A 126 2.67 -1.08 -7.91
CA LEU A 126 2.89 -2.35 -7.24
C LEU A 126 2.36 -2.29 -5.80
N ASP A 127 1.87 -3.42 -5.30
CA ASP A 127 1.25 -3.47 -3.97
C ASP A 127 2.30 -3.36 -2.86
N ASN A 128 2.06 -2.43 -1.93
CA ASN A 128 2.90 -2.22 -0.75
C ASN A 128 2.02 -2.22 0.51
N PRO A 129 1.81 -3.36 1.16
CA PRO A 129 0.99 -3.42 2.36
C PRO A 129 1.66 -2.83 3.61
N GLY A 130 2.99 -2.62 3.60
CA GLY A 130 3.72 -2.10 4.75
C GLY A 130 5.19 -2.50 4.78
N ASN A 131 5.82 -2.49 3.63
CA ASN A 131 7.28 -2.69 3.54
C ASN A 131 8.03 -1.36 3.59
N TYR A 132 7.40 -0.29 3.12
CA TYR A 132 7.91 1.07 3.24
C TYR A 132 6.76 2.07 3.38
N PRO A 133 6.96 3.22 4.05
CA PRO A 133 5.94 4.27 4.07
C PRO A 133 5.79 4.87 2.67
N THR A 134 4.57 4.88 2.14
CA THR A 134 4.33 5.55 0.85
C THR A 134 4.44 7.07 1.05
N PRO A 135 5.39 7.75 0.37
CA PRO A 135 5.65 9.16 0.60
C PRO A 135 4.51 10.03 0.05
N ILE A 136 4.07 11.01 0.83
CA ILE A 136 3.05 11.99 0.43
C ILE A 136 3.63 13.35 0.04
N GLY A 137 4.79 13.74 0.59
CA GLY A 137 5.39 15.07 0.44
C GLY A 137 5.78 15.45 -1.00
N ALA A 138 5.99 14.45 -1.87
CA ALA A 138 6.27 14.66 -3.30
C ALA A 138 5.01 14.88 -4.15
N SER A 139 3.82 14.86 -3.53
CA SER A 139 2.55 15.01 -4.23
C SER A 139 1.99 16.42 -4.11
N ASP A 140 1.49 16.93 -5.20
CA ASP A 140 0.71 18.15 -5.27
C ASP A 140 -0.71 17.92 -4.71
N ARG A 141 -1.25 16.73 -5.00
CA ARG A 141 -2.56 16.29 -4.54
C ARG A 141 -2.61 14.76 -4.39
N VAL A 142 -3.32 14.29 -3.38
CA VAL A 142 -3.70 12.88 -3.20
C VAL A 142 -5.21 12.77 -3.27
N ASP A 143 -5.72 11.99 -4.22
CA ASP A 143 -7.14 11.72 -4.36
C ASP A 143 -7.46 10.36 -3.72
N ILE A 144 -8.33 10.33 -2.74
CA ILE A 144 -8.75 9.12 -2.03
C ILE A 144 -10.15 8.75 -2.51
N VAL A 145 -10.22 7.71 -3.33
CA VAL A 145 -11.46 7.22 -3.94
C VAL A 145 -11.93 5.96 -3.24
N ARG A 146 -13.15 5.95 -2.78
CA ARG A 146 -13.75 4.84 -2.04
C ARG A 146 -14.57 3.93 -2.95
N GLY A 147 -14.41 2.63 -2.75
CA GLY A 147 -14.95 1.61 -3.65
C GLY A 147 -14.06 1.34 -4.87
N PRO A 148 -14.40 0.37 -5.71
CA PRO A 148 -13.53 -0.09 -6.80
C PRO A 148 -13.23 1.00 -7.82
N ALA A 149 -12.05 0.93 -8.44
CA ALA A 149 -11.66 1.87 -9.48
C ALA A 149 -12.63 1.83 -10.68
N SER A 150 -12.67 2.91 -11.43
CA SER A 150 -13.43 2.94 -12.68
C SER A 150 -12.86 1.96 -13.71
N PRO A 151 -13.71 1.39 -14.60
CA PRO A 151 -13.27 0.48 -15.67
C PRO A 151 -12.09 0.99 -16.51
N ILE A 152 -11.91 2.30 -16.63
CA ILE A 152 -10.81 2.87 -17.42
C ILE A 152 -9.42 2.60 -16.79
N TYR A 153 -9.38 2.32 -15.49
CA TYR A 153 -8.12 2.10 -14.76
C TYR A 153 -7.65 0.65 -14.73
N GLY A 154 -8.49 -0.30 -15.09
CA GLY A 154 -8.18 -1.73 -15.11
C GLY A 154 -8.69 -2.47 -13.87
N PRO A 155 -8.36 -3.76 -13.75
CA PRO A 155 -8.72 -4.57 -12.60
C PRO A 155 -8.20 -3.95 -11.29
N ALA A 156 -9.03 -3.93 -10.24
CA ALA A 156 -8.74 -3.20 -9.01
C ALA A 156 -9.37 -3.87 -7.79
N LYS A 157 -8.80 -3.64 -6.61
CA LYS A 157 -9.37 -4.04 -5.33
C LYS A 157 -10.65 -3.24 -5.02
N ILE A 158 -11.51 -3.80 -4.18
CA ILE A 158 -12.83 -3.24 -3.90
C ILE A 158 -12.82 -2.06 -2.93
N GLY A 159 -11.87 -2.02 -1.98
CA GLY A 159 -11.89 -1.03 -0.89
C GLY A 159 -11.85 0.39 -1.40
N GLY A 160 -10.93 0.64 -2.28
CA GLY A 160 -10.65 1.95 -2.84
C GLY A 160 -9.18 2.11 -3.20
N TYR A 161 -8.81 3.32 -3.54
CA TYR A 161 -7.43 3.63 -3.90
C TYR A 161 -7.06 5.08 -3.58
N LEU A 162 -5.76 5.29 -3.44
CA LEU A 162 -5.14 6.60 -3.30
C LEU A 162 -4.38 6.91 -4.58
N ASN A 163 -4.76 7.97 -5.29
CA ASN A 163 -4.05 8.41 -6.49
C ASN A 163 -3.14 9.59 -6.16
N PHE A 164 -1.84 9.38 -6.32
CA PHE A 164 -0.80 10.37 -6.07
C PHE A 164 -0.52 11.15 -7.34
N ASN A 165 -0.76 12.45 -7.31
CA ASN A 165 -0.41 13.36 -8.38
C ASN A 165 0.90 14.06 -8.01
N PRO A 166 2.01 13.85 -8.77
CA PRO A 166 3.30 14.42 -8.44
C PRO A 166 3.28 15.95 -8.58
N LYS A 167 4.10 16.63 -7.80
CA LYS A 167 4.32 18.08 -7.94
C LYS A 167 4.75 18.43 -9.36
N SER A 168 4.13 19.47 -9.93
CA SER A 168 4.37 19.94 -11.29
C SER A 168 4.48 21.47 -11.34
N ALA A 169 5.18 21.97 -12.33
CA ALA A 169 5.19 23.40 -12.64
C ALA A 169 4.01 23.85 -13.53
N ARG A 170 3.15 22.90 -13.95
CA ARG A 170 1.92 23.18 -14.67
C ARG A 170 0.77 23.31 -13.69
N ILE A 171 0.08 24.41 -13.74
CA ILE A 171 -1.13 24.68 -12.94
C ILE A 171 -2.28 23.93 -13.59
N GLU A 172 -2.87 22.98 -12.88
CA GLU A 172 -3.88 22.06 -13.44
C GLU A 172 -5.11 22.81 -13.96
N GLU A 173 -5.62 23.81 -13.21
CA GLU A 173 -6.85 24.54 -13.57
C GLU A 173 -6.69 25.39 -14.84
N THR A 174 -5.52 25.91 -15.10
CA THR A 174 -5.29 26.84 -16.23
C THR A 174 -4.51 26.23 -17.38
N GLY A 175 -3.84 25.11 -17.13
CA GLY A 175 -2.87 24.51 -18.06
C GLY A 175 -1.63 25.38 -18.31
N ALA A 176 -1.49 26.50 -17.61
CA ALA A 176 -0.34 27.40 -17.70
C ALA A 176 0.81 26.90 -16.80
N TYR A 177 2.02 27.35 -17.10
CA TYR A 177 3.15 27.17 -16.18
C TYR A 177 3.14 28.24 -15.10
N ILE A 178 3.67 27.93 -13.92
CA ILE A 178 3.99 28.94 -12.91
C ILE A 178 4.90 29.99 -13.54
N GLU A 179 4.67 31.28 -13.23
CA GLU A 179 5.30 32.39 -13.96
C GLU A 179 6.80 32.56 -13.64
N GLU A 180 7.20 32.21 -12.40
CA GLU A 180 8.57 32.37 -11.89
C GLU A 180 9.04 31.09 -11.21
N ASN A 181 10.37 30.94 -11.11
CA ASN A 181 10.93 29.82 -10.34
C ASN A 181 10.58 30.02 -8.87
N THR A 182 9.94 29.01 -8.30
CA THR A 182 9.59 28.95 -6.89
C THR A 182 10.22 27.72 -6.26
N GLY A 183 10.39 27.71 -4.95
CA GLY A 183 10.90 26.55 -4.25
C GLY A 183 10.92 26.79 -2.75
N ALA A 184 11.04 25.69 -2.01
CA ALA A 184 11.06 25.67 -0.56
C ALA A 184 12.21 24.84 -0.04
N LEU A 185 12.65 25.17 1.16
CA LEU A 185 13.59 24.37 1.94
C LEU A 185 13.00 24.23 3.35
N SER A 186 12.75 23.00 3.78
CA SER A 186 12.20 22.73 5.10
C SER A 186 13.11 21.81 5.88
N TYR A 187 13.15 22.01 7.19
CA TYR A 187 13.83 21.12 8.11
C TYR A 187 12.94 20.85 9.32
N THR A 188 12.55 19.59 9.49
CA THR A 188 11.75 19.14 10.61
C THR A 188 12.60 18.33 11.58
N THR A 189 12.47 18.60 12.86
CA THR A 189 13.12 17.83 13.92
C THR A 189 12.11 17.42 14.98
N GLY A 190 12.30 16.26 15.58
CA GLY A 190 11.38 15.70 16.55
C GLY A 190 12.04 14.79 17.57
N SER A 191 11.19 14.05 18.30
CA SER A 191 11.62 13.03 19.23
C SER A 191 12.45 11.94 18.54
N TRP A 192 13.25 11.23 19.30
CA TRP A 192 14.14 10.16 18.80
C TRP A 192 15.07 10.61 17.67
N ASN A 193 15.62 11.82 17.81
CA ASN A 193 16.56 12.41 16.85
C ASN A 193 15.99 12.52 15.42
N LYS A 194 14.65 12.52 15.26
CA LYS A 194 14.04 12.70 13.94
C LYS A 194 14.55 13.97 13.29
N SER A 195 15.01 13.81 12.06
CA SER A 195 15.55 14.86 11.22
C SER A 195 15.09 14.64 9.78
N VAL A 196 14.23 15.50 9.27
CA VAL A 196 13.74 15.47 7.89
C VAL A 196 14.14 16.76 7.21
N LEU A 197 14.86 16.64 6.10
CA LEU A 197 15.23 17.75 5.23
C LEU A 197 14.51 17.59 3.91
N THR A 198 13.66 18.56 3.56
CA THR A 198 13.03 18.62 2.23
C THR A 198 13.55 19.84 1.47
N ALA A 199 13.72 19.68 0.16
CA ALA A 199 14.09 20.77 -0.74
C ALA A 199 13.35 20.57 -2.06
N GLU A 200 12.78 21.65 -2.56
CA GLU A 200 12.05 21.64 -3.83
C GLU A 200 12.28 22.90 -4.64
N ILE A 201 12.18 22.78 -5.93
CA ILE A 201 12.24 23.88 -6.88
C ILE A 201 11.45 23.52 -8.15
N GLY A 202 10.60 24.44 -8.58
CA GLY A 202 9.88 24.33 -9.84
C GLY A 202 9.83 25.67 -10.58
N GLY A 203 9.54 25.62 -11.86
CA GLY A 203 9.44 26.84 -12.62
C GLY A 203 9.34 26.65 -14.13
N PRO A 204 9.19 27.76 -14.86
CA PRO A 204 9.22 27.78 -16.31
C PRO A 204 10.64 27.61 -16.83
N ALA A 205 10.77 26.91 -17.97
CA ALA A 205 12.01 26.75 -18.70
C ALA A 205 11.77 26.66 -20.20
N GLU A 206 12.80 26.47 -20.97
CA GLU A 206 12.71 26.23 -22.41
C GLU A 206 13.61 25.06 -22.83
N ILE A 207 13.12 24.19 -23.69
CA ILE A 207 13.90 23.14 -24.33
C ILE A 207 13.74 23.22 -25.85
N GLY A 208 14.86 23.44 -26.56
CA GLY A 208 14.81 23.56 -28.01
C GLY A 208 13.92 24.70 -28.55
N GLY A 209 13.72 25.75 -27.79
CA GLY A 209 12.83 26.88 -28.12
C GLY A 209 11.34 26.58 -27.89
N LYS A 210 11.02 25.53 -27.11
CA LYS A 210 9.66 25.18 -26.69
C LYS A 210 9.46 25.49 -25.23
N PRO A 211 8.27 26.01 -24.83
CA PRO A 211 7.94 26.19 -23.42
C PRO A 211 8.00 24.86 -22.66
N MET A 212 8.54 24.88 -21.48
CA MET A 212 8.66 23.74 -20.58
C MET A 212 8.43 24.20 -19.14
N GLY A 213 7.80 23.36 -18.34
CA GLY A 213 7.80 23.42 -16.89
C GLY A 213 8.68 22.32 -16.33
N PHE A 214 9.31 22.57 -15.19
CA PHE A 214 10.02 21.55 -14.41
C PHE A 214 9.69 21.68 -12.94
N TYR A 215 9.67 20.54 -12.24
CA TYR A 215 9.60 20.48 -10.79
C TYR A 215 10.51 19.40 -10.26
N LEU A 216 11.30 19.71 -9.24
CA LEU A 216 12.22 18.81 -8.56
C LEU A 216 11.89 18.83 -7.07
N TYR A 217 11.74 17.66 -6.48
CA TYR A 217 11.54 17.49 -5.05
C TYR A 217 12.56 16.48 -4.50
N GLY A 218 13.09 16.74 -3.33
CA GLY A 218 13.97 15.83 -2.62
C GLY A 218 13.71 15.84 -1.12
N GLU A 219 13.76 14.65 -0.51
CA GLU A 219 13.59 14.45 0.92
C GLU A 219 14.65 13.50 1.46
N LEU A 220 15.16 13.82 2.65
CA LEU A 220 16.07 12.97 3.41
C LEU A 220 15.56 12.89 4.84
N GLU A 221 15.34 11.70 5.32
CA GLU A 221 14.97 11.44 6.73
C GLU A 221 16.01 10.56 7.40
N ASN A 222 16.28 10.88 8.66
CA ASN A 222 16.99 10.02 9.60
C ASN A 222 16.34 10.15 10.97
N SER A 223 16.05 9.02 11.62
CA SER A 223 15.47 8.99 12.96
C SER A 223 15.84 7.73 13.72
N ASP A 224 15.99 7.85 15.04
CA ASP A 224 16.09 6.70 15.93
C ASP A 224 14.68 6.14 16.21
N SER A 225 14.61 4.96 16.83
CA SER A 225 13.36 4.33 17.22
C SER A 225 13.02 4.54 18.69
N PHE A 226 11.72 4.62 19.02
CA PHE A 226 11.21 4.49 20.39
C PHE A 226 11.58 3.13 21.02
N TYR A 227 11.57 2.08 20.22
CA TYR A 227 11.83 0.73 20.67
C TYR A 227 13.33 0.49 20.86
N LYS A 228 13.66 -0.14 21.99
CA LYS A 228 15.07 -0.46 22.30
C LYS A 228 15.59 -1.56 21.39
N ASN A 229 16.79 -1.36 20.90
CA ASN A 229 17.50 -2.22 19.97
C ASN A 229 16.87 -2.30 18.56
N ALA A 230 15.94 -1.41 18.24
CA ALA A 230 15.46 -1.28 16.87
C ALA A 230 16.47 -0.48 16.04
N PRO A 231 16.65 -0.81 14.76
CA PRO A 231 17.26 0.12 13.82
C PRO A 231 16.44 1.41 13.75
N GLY A 232 17.08 2.49 13.37
CA GLY A 232 16.40 3.74 13.03
C GLY A 232 15.71 3.65 11.68
N VAL A 233 15.11 4.76 11.25
CA VAL A 233 14.64 4.96 9.89
C VAL A 233 15.64 5.82 9.14
N GLU A 234 16.06 5.36 7.96
CA GLU A 234 16.80 6.14 6.98
C GLU A 234 16.05 6.08 5.66
N GLN A 235 15.71 7.25 5.09
CA GLN A 235 15.07 7.27 3.78
C GLN A 235 15.56 8.43 2.93
N SER A 236 15.55 8.23 1.63
CA SER A 236 15.78 9.26 0.64
C SER A 236 14.78 9.17 -0.50
N LEU A 237 14.23 10.31 -0.88
CA LEU A 237 13.27 10.45 -1.96
C LEU A 237 13.73 11.53 -2.92
N ILE A 238 13.70 11.24 -4.21
CA ILE A 238 13.91 12.22 -5.27
C ILE A 238 12.79 12.06 -6.29
N GLN A 239 12.13 13.15 -6.62
CA GLN A 239 11.13 13.21 -7.70
C GLN A 239 11.47 14.32 -8.67
N ALA A 240 11.21 14.06 -9.96
CA ALA A 240 11.31 15.05 -11.02
C ALA A 240 10.11 14.95 -11.95
N SER A 241 9.55 16.09 -12.32
CA SER A 241 8.45 16.21 -13.27
C SER A 241 8.77 17.26 -14.32
N PHE A 242 8.46 16.96 -15.57
CA PHE A 242 8.70 17.82 -16.72
C PHE A 242 7.48 17.83 -17.64
N ASP A 243 7.07 19.02 -18.03
CA ASP A 243 5.99 19.28 -18.98
C ASP A 243 6.53 20.10 -20.14
N VAL A 244 6.29 19.67 -21.38
CA VAL A 244 6.80 20.35 -22.58
C VAL A 244 5.69 20.56 -23.60
N ASP A 245 5.41 21.79 -23.98
CA ASP A 245 4.53 22.12 -25.08
C ASP A 245 5.29 22.04 -26.43
N VAL A 246 5.20 20.88 -27.08
CA VAL A 246 5.85 20.67 -28.37
C VAL A 246 5.29 21.60 -29.45
N ASN A 247 3.98 21.80 -29.43
CA ASN A 247 3.23 22.76 -30.24
C ASN A 247 1.84 22.98 -29.61
N GLU A 248 0.97 23.73 -30.28
CA GLU A 248 -0.37 24.07 -29.80
C GLU A 248 -1.29 22.84 -29.61
N THR A 249 -0.92 21.68 -30.12
CA THR A 249 -1.74 20.47 -30.10
C THR A 249 -1.06 19.26 -29.45
N ILE A 250 0.24 19.33 -29.13
CA ILE A 250 1.00 18.20 -28.55
C ILE A 250 1.75 18.66 -27.33
N GLN A 251 1.48 18.00 -26.23
CA GLN A 251 2.17 18.13 -24.95
C GLN A 251 2.85 16.82 -24.58
N LEU A 252 4.00 16.92 -23.95
CA LEU A 252 4.69 15.79 -23.32
C LEU A 252 4.76 16.02 -21.83
N GLN A 253 4.46 14.99 -21.04
CA GLN A 253 4.65 14.97 -19.59
C GLN A 253 5.51 13.75 -19.25
N PHE A 254 6.61 13.96 -18.56
CA PHE A 254 7.49 12.86 -18.20
C PHE A 254 8.23 13.15 -16.91
N GLY A 255 8.66 12.09 -16.27
CA GLY A 255 9.39 12.20 -15.00
C GLY A 255 9.47 10.88 -14.27
N GLY A 256 9.66 10.98 -12.97
CA GLY A 256 9.72 9.80 -12.12
C GLY A 256 10.12 10.12 -10.70
N MET A 257 10.15 9.06 -9.91
CA MET A 257 10.48 9.07 -8.50
C MET A 257 11.44 7.92 -8.19
N TYR A 258 12.42 8.17 -7.36
CA TYR A 258 13.25 7.15 -6.72
C TYR A 258 13.13 7.30 -5.22
N HIS A 259 12.77 6.20 -4.56
CA HIS A 259 12.62 6.13 -3.11
C HIS A 259 13.47 4.96 -2.58
N ASP A 260 14.34 5.26 -1.65
CA ASP A 260 15.17 4.32 -0.89
C ASP A 260 14.78 4.45 0.58
N PHE A 261 14.39 3.33 1.20
CA PHE A 261 13.94 3.26 2.58
C PHE A 261 14.62 2.12 3.32
N ALA A 262 15.14 2.42 4.49
CA ALA A 262 15.66 1.43 5.44
C ALA A 262 15.03 1.65 6.83
N GLY A 263 14.57 0.55 7.43
CA GLY A 263 13.92 0.57 8.73
C GLY A 263 13.82 -0.83 9.34
N ALA A 264 12.78 -1.07 10.13
CA ALA A 264 12.46 -2.39 10.65
C ALA A 264 10.97 -2.52 10.95
N GLN A 265 10.46 -3.72 10.81
CA GLN A 265 9.14 -4.13 11.30
C GLN A 265 9.21 -4.51 12.77
N ASN A 266 8.11 -4.36 13.49
CA ASN A 266 8.02 -4.67 14.92
C ASN A 266 6.87 -5.62 15.20
N ALA A 267 7.18 -6.86 15.56
CA ALA A 267 6.19 -7.89 15.88
C ALA A 267 5.57 -7.76 17.30
N GLY A 268 5.86 -6.68 18.04
CA GLY A 268 5.28 -6.44 19.35
C GLY A 268 5.89 -7.32 20.46
N TRP A 269 5.04 -7.85 21.31
CA TRP A 269 5.45 -8.59 22.51
C TRP A 269 5.11 -10.07 22.41
N ASN A 270 5.94 -10.91 22.99
CA ASN A 270 5.68 -12.34 23.14
C ASN A 270 5.29 -12.70 24.59
N ARG A 271 4.95 -13.96 24.83
CA ARG A 271 4.60 -14.53 26.14
C ARG A 271 3.55 -13.70 26.87
N ILE A 272 2.51 -13.30 26.13
CA ILE A 272 1.47 -12.39 26.61
C ILE A 272 0.58 -13.17 27.59
N THR A 273 0.44 -12.62 28.80
CA THR A 273 -0.45 -13.12 29.84
C THR A 273 -1.29 -11.97 30.41
N GLN A 274 -2.38 -12.30 31.12
CA GLN A 274 -3.17 -11.28 31.79
C GLN A 274 -2.33 -10.49 32.78
N ASP A 275 -1.36 -11.12 33.48
CA ASP A 275 -0.48 -10.43 34.41
C ASP A 275 0.51 -9.49 33.73
N LEU A 276 0.91 -9.80 32.48
CA LEU A 276 1.67 -8.86 31.67
C LEU A 276 0.84 -7.62 31.33
N ILE A 277 -0.42 -7.82 30.92
CA ILE A 277 -1.33 -6.72 30.56
C ILE A 277 -1.65 -5.86 31.79
N ASP A 278 -2.10 -6.47 32.88
CA ASP A 278 -2.58 -5.74 34.05
C ASP A 278 -1.45 -5.14 34.88
N ASN A 279 -0.34 -5.83 34.96
CA ASN A 279 0.73 -5.51 35.92
C ASN A 279 2.10 -5.32 35.25
N GLY A 280 2.26 -5.57 33.96
CA GLY A 280 3.55 -5.54 33.27
C GLY A 280 4.50 -6.67 33.74
N THR A 281 3.97 -7.78 34.25
CA THR A 281 4.77 -8.92 34.71
C THR A 281 5.01 -9.90 33.56
N TYR A 282 6.25 -9.94 33.11
CA TYR A 282 6.70 -10.76 31.98
C TYR A 282 7.32 -12.07 32.44
N ILE A 283 7.07 -13.15 31.74
CA ILE A 283 7.70 -14.46 31.97
C ILE A 283 9.09 -14.43 31.33
N THR A 284 10.13 -14.50 32.15
CA THR A 284 11.53 -14.59 31.73
C THR A 284 11.97 -16.03 31.52
N GLY A 285 13.04 -16.23 30.80
CA GLY A 285 13.67 -17.52 30.60
C GLY A 285 14.45 -17.58 29.31
N LEU A 286 15.53 -18.32 29.29
CA LEU A 286 16.39 -18.50 28.14
C LEU A 286 15.96 -19.74 27.37
N ALA A 287 15.79 -19.63 26.06
CA ALA A 287 15.59 -20.79 25.21
C ALA A 287 16.86 -21.65 25.15
N LYS A 288 16.70 -22.96 25.04
CA LYS A 288 17.82 -23.87 24.80
C LYS A 288 18.53 -23.50 23.51
N PRO A 289 19.88 -23.59 23.46
CA PRO A 289 20.62 -23.40 22.22
C PRO A 289 20.15 -24.36 21.14
N LEU A 290 19.95 -23.86 19.94
CA LEU A 290 19.62 -24.64 18.75
C LEU A 290 20.87 -25.10 17.98
N ASP A 291 21.94 -24.27 18.00
CA ASP A 291 23.23 -24.67 17.43
C ASP A 291 23.79 -25.88 18.18
N THR A 292 23.32 -27.07 17.79
CA THR A 292 23.67 -28.35 18.43
C THR A 292 25.00 -28.91 17.93
N ASN A 293 25.41 -28.49 16.74
CA ASN A 293 26.68 -28.92 16.13
C ASN A 293 27.86 -27.99 16.45
N GLY A 294 27.58 -26.76 16.96
CA GLY A 294 28.56 -25.80 17.39
C GLY A 294 29.27 -25.06 16.25
N ASP A 295 28.68 -25.01 15.08
CA ASP A 295 29.28 -24.35 13.90
C ASP A 295 28.99 -22.82 13.87
N GLY A 296 28.20 -22.33 14.81
CA GLY A 296 27.83 -20.92 14.94
C GLY A 296 26.72 -20.50 13.99
N LYS A 297 26.04 -21.47 13.38
CA LYS A 297 24.83 -21.28 12.58
C LYS A 297 23.72 -22.15 13.16
N ILE A 298 22.50 -21.84 12.78
CA ILE A 298 21.34 -22.66 13.08
C ILE A 298 20.77 -23.07 11.72
N SER A 299 20.59 -24.39 11.53
CA SER A 299 20.00 -24.96 10.34
C SER A 299 18.62 -25.50 10.63
N HIS A 300 17.79 -25.68 9.62
CA HIS A 300 16.48 -26.30 9.79
C HIS A 300 16.58 -27.73 10.34
N GLN A 301 17.65 -28.46 10.05
CA GLN A 301 17.89 -29.81 10.63
C GLN A 301 18.07 -29.77 12.15
N GLU A 302 18.50 -28.65 12.71
CA GLU A 302 18.66 -28.51 14.17
C GLU A 302 17.32 -28.16 14.86
N PHE A 303 16.30 -27.83 14.08
CA PHE A 303 14.92 -27.73 14.55
C PHE A 303 14.11 -29.01 14.38
N ASP A 304 14.57 -29.97 13.60
CA ASP A 304 14.02 -31.34 13.49
C ASP A 304 14.62 -32.20 14.60
N VAL A 305 14.05 -32.11 15.79
CA VAL A 305 14.62 -32.75 17.00
C VAL A 305 14.32 -34.22 17.05
N ASP A 306 13.22 -34.69 16.50
CA ASP A 306 12.83 -36.09 16.48
C ASP A 306 13.25 -36.82 15.19
N GLY A 307 13.75 -36.11 14.18
CA GLY A 307 14.27 -36.65 12.93
C GLY A 307 13.20 -37.14 11.97
N ASP A 308 12.00 -36.60 12.08
CA ASP A 308 10.90 -36.97 11.18
C ASP A 308 10.88 -36.14 9.87
N GLY A 309 11.80 -35.18 9.76
CA GLY A 309 11.97 -34.32 8.60
C GLY A 309 11.15 -33.04 8.69
N PHE A 310 10.41 -32.81 9.77
CA PHE A 310 9.68 -31.58 10.03
C PHE A 310 10.36 -30.78 11.14
N THR A 311 10.18 -29.48 11.11
CA THR A 311 10.71 -28.62 12.17
C THR A 311 9.81 -28.67 13.39
N ASP A 312 10.35 -29.13 14.53
CA ASP A 312 9.60 -29.21 15.82
C ASP A 312 9.36 -27.85 16.46
N LEU A 313 9.97 -26.84 15.96
CA LEU A 313 9.82 -25.48 16.48
C LEU A 313 8.66 -24.74 15.92
N ASN A 314 8.00 -25.31 14.93
CA ASN A 314 6.92 -24.59 14.29
C ASN A 314 5.79 -24.35 15.30
N PRO A 315 5.71 -23.19 15.93
CA PRO A 315 4.58 -22.85 16.80
C PRO A 315 3.28 -22.77 16.00
N PHE A 316 3.37 -22.82 14.67
CA PHE A 316 2.24 -22.77 13.74
C PHE A 316 1.56 -24.11 13.50
N ALA A 317 2.03 -25.17 14.10
CA ALA A 317 1.19 -26.35 14.23
C ALA A 317 -0.21 -26.06 14.76
N TRP A 318 -0.45 -24.86 15.29
CA TRP A 318 -1.77 -24.37 15.68
C TRP A 318 -2.76 -24.18 14.52
N TRP A 319 -2.33 -23.98 13.27
CA TRP A 319 -3.20 -23.96 12.09
C TRP A 319 -3.98 -25.25 11.95
N VAL A 320 -3.38 -26.34 12.34
CA VAL A 320 -3.95 -27.69 12.32
C VAL A 320 -4.48 -28.11 13.67
N SER A 321 -4.75 -27.18 14.59
CA SER A 321 -5.23 -27.52 15.92
C SER A 321 -6.44 -28.45 15.87
N PRO A 322 -6.36 -29.65 16.45
CA PRO A 322 -7.51 -30.55 16.53
C PRO A 322 -8.61 -29.99 17.44
N LEU A 323 -8.36 -28.92 18.15
CA LEU A 323 -9.32 -28.26 19.04
C LEU A 323 -10.18 -27.22 18.32
N GLY A 324 -9.87 -26.97 17.04
CA GLY A 324 -10.63 -26.08 16.17
C GLY A 324 -10.38 -24.58 16.38
N PRO A 325 -10.91 -23.73 15.51
CA PRO A 325 -10.61 -22.31 15.46
C PRO A 325 -11.13 -21.51 16.66
N ASN A 326 -12.13 -22.00 17.37
CA ASN A 326 -12.78 -21.30 18.49
C ASN A 326 -12.41 -21.86 19.85
N TYR A 327 -11.21 -22.37 20.00
CA TYR A 327 -10.77 -22.93 21.24
C TYR A 327 -10.68 -21.86 22.35
N ALA A 328 -11.41 -22.08 23.44
CA ALA A 328 -11.53 -21.12 24.52
C ALA A 328 -10.63 -21.41 25.74
N GLY A 329 -9.74 -22.42 25.62
CA GLY A 329 -8.81 -22.81 26.68
C GLY A 329 -7.57 -21.91 26.77
N THR A 330 -6.59 -22.38 27.54
CA THR A 330 -5.30 -21.72 27.66
C THR A 330 -4.36 -22.16 26.52
N PHE A 331 -3.31 -21.36 26.30
CA PHE A 331 -2.26 -21.75 25.35
C PHE A 331 -1.57 -23.05 25.76
N GLU A 332 -1.40 -23.29 27.04
CA GLU A 332 -0.88 -24.52 27.61
C GLU A 332 -1.73 -25.74 27.24
N GLU A 333 -3.05 -25.66 27.39
CA GLU A 333 -3.97 -26.72 26.97
C GLU A 333 -3.96 -26.91 25.44
N PHE A 334 -3.84 -25.82 24.70
CA PHE A 334 -3.74 -25.83 23.24
C PHE A 334 -2.48 -26.54 22.73
N SER A 335 -1.36 -26.40 23.41
CA SER A 335 -0.08 -26.98 23.02
C SER A 335 0.06 -28.49 23.34
N GLN A 336 -0.82 -29.06 24.17
CA GLN A 336 -0.80 -30.46 24.53
C GLN A 336 -0.82 -31.45 23.33
N PRO A 337 -1.60 -31.23 22.26
CA PRO A 337 -1.58 -32.11 21.09
C PRO A 337 -0.22 -32.24 20.42
N PHE A 338 0.68 -31.32 20.69
CA PHE A 338 2.05 -31.34 20.17
C PHE A 338 3.08 -31.92 21.14
N GLY A 339 2.62 -32.68 22.15
CA GLY A 339 3.49 -33.39 23.10
C GLY A 339 4.06 -32.54 24.23
N ALA A 340 3.64 -31.29 24.35
CA ALA A 340 3.97 -30.49 25.51
C ALA A 340 3.06 -30.87 26.68
N ASP A 341 3.64 -31.18 27.84
CA ASP A 341 2.88 -31.40 29.05
C ASP A 341 2.34 -30.05 29.57
N ALA A 342 1.10 -30.08 30.06
CA ALA A 342 0.50 -28.92 30.70
C ALA A 342 1.41 -28.40 31.82
N GLY A 343 1.72 -27.11 31.82
CA GLY A 343 2.68 -26.51 32.75
C GLY A 343 4.14 -26.54 32.28
N ASP A 344 4.43 -27.23 31.20
CA ASP A 344 5.80 -27.43 30.73
C ASP A 344 6.04 -26.89 29.31
N PHE A 345 5.07 -26.25 28.67
CA PHE A 345 5.26 -25.72 27.31
C PHE A 345 6.53 -24.89 27.20
N PHE A 346 6.79 -24.04 28.20
CA PHE A 346 8.03 -23.26 28.27
C PHE A 346 9.24 -24.09 28.76
N ASN A 347 9.07 -25.36 29.10
CA ASN A 347 10.12 -26.16 29.76
C ASN A 347 10.52 -27.45 29.05
N THR A 348 9.76 -27.99 28.10
CA THR A 348 9.97 -29.38 27.65
C THR A 348 10.25 -29.59 26.17
N SER A 349 9.90 -28.65 25.30
CA SER A 349 10.18 -28.76 23.86
C SER A 349 11.49 -28.07 23.49
N VAL A 350 11.81 -28.08 22.22
CA VAL A 350 12.92 -27.27 21.67
C VAL A 350 12.72 -25.76 21.97
N MET A 351 11.48 -25.35 22.21
CA MET A 351 11.13 -24.03 22.73
C MET A 351 11.29 -23.93 24.26
N ALA A 352 11.68 -25.02 24.94
CA ALA A 352 11.82 -25.06 26.39
C ALA A 352 12.71 -23.92 26.89
N LEU A 353 12.17 -23.18 27.83
CA LEU A 353 12.90 -22.13 28.52
C LEU A 353 13.61 -22.72 29.73
N GLU A 354 14.87 -22.36 29.90
CA GLU A 354 15.64 -22.63 31.11
C GLU A 354 15.58 -21.40 32.04
N ALA A 355 15.67 -21.65 33.33
CA ALA A 355 15.69 -20.58 34.35
C ALA A 355 14.45 -19.67 34.28
N VAL A 356 13.28 -20.25 34.09
CA VAL A 356 12.01 -19.51 34.05
C VAL A 356 11.77 -18.74 35.34
N GLY A 357 11.38 -17.47 35.21
CA GLY A 357 11.06 -16.57 36.27
C GLY A 357 10.14 -15.45 35.80
N THR A 358 10.04 -14.39 36.55
CA THR A 358 9.26 -13.22 36.19
C THR A 358 10.04 -11.92 36.43
N ALA A 359 9.81 -10.93 35.59
CA ALA A 359 10.35 -9.58 35.71
C ALA A 359 9.33 -8.55 35.24
N LYS A 360 9.54 -7.28 35.62
CA LYS A 360 8.82 -6.18 35.00
C LYS A 360 9.38 -5.93 33.59
N LEU A 361 8.51 -5.98 32.60
CA LEU A 361 8.90 -5.65 31.22
C LEU A 361 8.95 -4.14 31.03
N ASP A 362 10.01 -3.67 30.44
CA ASP A 362 10.06 -2.33 29.85
C ASP A 362 9.26 -2.35 28.53
N PRO A 363 8.17 -1.59 28.39
CA PRO A 363 7.30 -1.66 27.23
C PRO A 363 7.98 -1.25 25.90
N SER A 364 9.11 -0.57 25.96
CA SER A 364 9.92 -0.25 24.78
C SER A 364 10.75 -1.44 24.26
N ARG A 365 10.71 -2.60 24.93
CA ARG A 365 11.36 -3.84 24.47
C ARG A 365 10.34 -4.74 23.81
N THR A 366 10.57 -5.03 22.56
CA THR A 366 9.71 -5.83 21.69
C THR A 366 10.51 -6.86 20.93
N LEU A 367 9.86 -7.63 20.08
CA LEU A 367 10.49 -8.60 19.16
C LEU A 367 11.18 -7.89 18.00
N ILE A 368 12.20 -7.12 18.30
CA ILE A 368 13.02 -6.39 17.33
C ILE A 368 14.49 -6.48 17.75
N ALA A 369 15.39 -6.51 16.80
CA ALA A 369 16.83 -6.55 17.01
C ALA A 369 17.56 -5.45 16.22
N SER A 370 18.77 -5.11 16.64
CA SER A 370 19.57 -4.08 15.99
C SER A 370 20.11 -4.47 14.60
N ASP A 371 20.00 -5.76 14.26
CA ASP A 371 20.35 -6.32 12.97
C ASP A 371 19.13 -6.76 12.15
N ASP A 372 17.92 -6.38 12.57
CA ASP A 372 16.74 -6.47 11.73
C ASP A 372 16.89 -5.53 10.54
N THR A 373 16.40 -5.97 9.41
CA THR A 373 16.53 -5.27 8.13
C THR A 373 15.17 -5.14 7.48
N LEU A 374 14.87 -3.96 6.98
CA LEU A 374 13.76 -3.69 6.07
C LEU A 374 14.23 -2.66 5.06
N GLU A 375 14.81 -3.14 3.98
CA GLU A 375 15.35 -2.31 2.90
C GLU A 375 14.42 -2.36 1.69
N ASN A 376 14.20 -1.22 1.08
CA ASN A 376 13.32 -1.09 -0.08
C ASN A 376 13.86 -0.06 -1.06
N GLU A 377 13.95 -0.43 -2.33
CA GLU A 377 14.24 0.49 -3.43
C GLU A 377 13.06 0.50 -4.40
N VAL A 378 12.49 1.66 -4.64
CA VAL A 378 11.36 1.84 -5.56
C VAL A 378 11.72 2.86 -6.62
N THR A 379 11.62 2.48 -7.89
CA THR A 379 11.80 3.39 -9.03
C THR A 379 10.52 3.47 -9.82
N THR A 380 9.94 4.67 -9.93
CA THR A 380 8.75 4.95 -10.72
C THR A 380 9.11 5.88 -11.87
N LEU A 381 8.74 5.55 -13.11
CA LEU A 381 8.96 6.39 -14.28
C LEU A 381 7.66 6.51 -15.08
N TYR A 382 7.44 7.66 -15.69
CA TYR A 382 6.32 7.88 -16.59
C TYR A 382 6.69 8.73 -17.80
N PHE A 383 5.97 8.50 -18.89
CA PHE A 383 6.10 9.29 -20.12
C PHE A 383 4.75 9.35 -20.83
N ASP A 384 4.12 10.52 -20.82
CA ASP A 384 2.80 10.74 -21.41
C ASP A 384 2.90 11.64 -22.63
N ILE A 385 2.13 11.31 -23.66
CA ILE A 385 1.95 12.13 -24.86
C ILE A 385 0.48 12.51 -24.94
N ILE A 386 0.17 13.79 -24.87
CA ILE A 386 -1.18 14.31 -24.97
C ILE A 386 -1.29 15.07 -26.28
N ALA A 387 -2.26 14.69 -27.12
CA ALA A 387 -2.51 15.28 -28.42
C ALA A 387 -3.97 15.72 -28.54
N GLU A 388 -4.18 17.03 -28.67
CA GLU A 388 -5.48 17.64 -28.96
C GLU A 388 -5.61 17.86 -30.47
N LEU A 389 -6.59 17.21 -31.09
CA LEU A 389 -6.82 17.32 -32.53
C LEU A 389 -7.80 18.45 -32.84
N GLU A 390 -7.62 19.12 -33.99
CA GLU A 390 -8.56 20.14 -34.47
C GLU A 390 -10.03 19.67 -34.54
N SER A 391 -10.24 18.36 -34.61
CA SER A 391 -11.57 17.75 -34.60
C SER A 391 -12.20 17.64 -33.22
N GLY A 392 -11.51 18.10 -32.17
CA GLY A 392 -11.92 18.02 -30.78
C GLY A 392 -11.77 16.64 -30.15
N TRP A 393 -11.00 15.74 -30.77
CA TRP A 393 -10.55 14.52 -30.12
C TRP A 393 -9.26 14.81 -29.37
N GLU A 394 -9.18 14.28 -28.16
CA GLU A 394 -7.96 14.17 -27.36
C GLU A 394 -7.45 12.72 -27.41
N ILE A 395 -6.16 12.58 -27.56
CA ILE A 395 -5.47 11.30 -27.53
C ILE A 395 -4.35 11.40 -26.51
N THR A 396 -4.47 10.64 -25.43
CA THR A 396 -3.44 10.56 -24.39
C THR A 396 -2.84 9.15 -24.40
N ASN A 397 -1.53 9.06 -24.63
CA ASN A 397 -0.78 7.84 -24.45
C ASN A 397 0.01 7.95 -23.14
N LYS A 398 -0.17 7.00 -22.23
CA LYS A 398 0.51 6.94 -20.94
C LYS A 398 1.41 5.71 -20.91
N LEU A 399 2.70 5.90 -20.71
CA LEU A 399 3.67 4.84 -20.45
C LEU A 399 4.15 4.96 -19.00
N PHE A 400 4.01 3.87 -18.26
CA PHE A 400 4.40 3.77 -16.86
C PHE A 400 5.34 2.59 -16.63
N TYR A 401 6.32 2.78 -15.77
CA TYR A 401 7.23 1.75 -15.29
C TYR A 401 7.43 1.93 -13.78
N GLU A 402 7.34 0.83 -13.05
CA GLU A 402 7.73 0.80 -11.63
C GLU A 402 8.51 -0.50 -11.36
N SER A 403 9.62 -0.39 -10.63
CA SER A 403 10.32 -1.53 -10.04
C SER A 403 10.34 -1.41 -8.53
N TYR A 404 10.34 -2.56 -7.88
CA TYR A 404 10.33 -2.70 -6.44
C TYR A 404 11.25 -3.83 -6.03
N ASP A 405 12.30 -3.47 -5.28
CA ASP A 405 13.23 -4.39 -4.66
C ASP A 405 13.08 -4.26 -3.15
N ASN A 406 12.90 -5.39 -2.45
CA ASN A 406 12.71 -5.46 -1.01
C ASN A 406 13.57 -6.55 -0.39
N LEU A 407 14.10 -6.28 0.79
CA LEU A 407 14.65 -7.27 1.72
C LEU A 407 14.12 -6.99 3.12
N ASN A 408 13.46 -7.99 3.71
CA ASN A 408 12.97 -7.94 5.08
C ASN A 408 13.50 -9.11 5.90
N GLU A 409 14.13 -8.82 7.02
CA GLU A 409 14.73 -9.81 7.92
C GLU A 409 14.45 -9.44 9.37
N ASN A 410 13.76 -10.28 10.08
CA ASN A 410 13.29 -9.99 11.44
C ASN A 410 13.81 -10.97 12.49
N ALA A 411 14.10 -10.46 13.66
CA ALA A 411 14.60 -11.24 14.81
C ALA A 411 13.59 -12.26 15.36
N TYR A 412 12.34 -12.21 14.96
CA TYR A 412 11.36 -13.23 15.33
C TYR A 412 11.30 -14.42 14.38
N GLY A 413 12.15 -14.43 13.35
CA GLY A 413 12.32 -15.59 12.45
C GLY A 413 11.61 -15.48 11.12
N PHE A 414 11.13 -14.29 10.75
CA PHE A 414 10.58 -14.01 9.43
C PHE A 414 11.61 -13.37 8.52
N SER A 415 11.65 -13.80 7.26
CA SER A 415 12.37 -13.11 6.20
C SER A 415 11.65 -13.19 4.88
N GLN A 416 11.82 -12.17 4.05
CA GLN A 416 11.29 -12.13 2.69
C GLN A 416 12.15 -11.26 1.78
N PHE A 417 11.99 -11.45 0.47
CA PHE A 417 12.44 -10.51 -0.52
C PHE A 417 11.46 -10.42 -1.70
N HIS A 418 11.53 -9.30 -2.40
CA HIS A 418 10.84 -9.06 -3.66
C HIS A 418 11.82 -8.49 -4.68
N GLU A 419 11.74 -8.97 -5.91
CA GLU A 419 12.31 -8.37 -7.10
C GLU A 419 11.21 -8.33 -8.16
N THR A 420 10.56 -7.19 -8.33
CA THR A 420 9.35 -7.07 -9.15
C THR A 420 9.40 -5.82 -10.00
N TYR A 421 8.88 -5.89 -11.21
CA TYR A 421 8.61 -4.69 -12.00
C TYR A 421 7.32 -4.79 -12.79
N VAL A 422 6.78 -3.62 -13.12
CA VAL A 422 5.59 -3.47 -13.97
C VAL A 422 5.84 -2.47 -15.07
N ILE A 423 5.32 -2.77 -16.26
CA ILE A 423 5.22 -1.83 -17.39
C ILE A 423 3.77 -1.76 -17.79
N GLU A 424 3.22 -0.55 -17.84
CA GLU A 424 1.86 -0.34 -18.36
C GLU A 424 1.88 0.68 -19.48
N GLU A 425 1.21 0.35 -20.58
CA GLU A 425 0.87 1.26 -21.65
C GLU A 425 -0.63 1.39 -21.79
N LYS A 426 -1.12 2.62 -21.73
CA LYS A 426 -2.53 2.95 -21.80
C LYS A 426 -2.76 4.06 -22.80
N LEU A 427 -3.64 3.81 -23.76
CA LEU A 427 -4.10 4.82 -24.70
C LEU A 427 -5.51 5.26 -24.30
N VAL A 428 -5.74 6.54 -24.11
CA VAL A 428 -7.07 7.12 -23.89
C VAL A 428 -7.42 7.99 -25.09
N ILE A 429 -8.55 7.70 -25.72
CA ILE A 429 -9.08 8.48 -26.85
C ILE A 429 -10.41 9.06 -26.39
N GLY A 430 -10.42 10.36 -26.11
CA GLY A 430 -11.53 11.09 -25.56
C GLY A 430 -12.13 12.12 -26.50
N LYS A 431 -13.42 12.43 -26.31
CA LYS A 431 -14.07 13.56 -26.96
C LYS A 431 -15.24 14.07 -26.15
N LEU A 432 -15.33 15.39 -26.07
CA LEU A 432 -16.51 16.10 -25.59
C LEU A 432 -17.39 16.53 -26.75
N PHE A 433 -18.66 16.18 -26.68
CA PHE A 433 -19.72 16.62 -27.58
C PHE A 433 -20.64 17.57 -26.83
N GLU A 434 -20.83 18.76 -27.36
CA GLU A 434 -21.75 19.74 -26.83
C GLU A 434 -22.98 19.88 -27.74
N GLY A 435 -24.17 19.77 -27.19
CA GLY A 435 -25.43 19.95 -27.85
C GLY A 435 -26.32 20.95 -27.15
N ASP A 436 -27.49 21.26 -27.72
CA ASP A 436 -28.41 22.27 -27.19
C ASP A 436 -28.97 21.94 -25.80
N ASN A 437 -29.07 20.65 -25.44
CA ASN A 437 -29.72 20.21 -24.21
C ASN A 437 -28.80 19.36 -23.30
N MET A 438 -27.64 18.94 -23.80
CA MET A 438 -26.73 18.05 -23.07
C MET A 438 -25.32 18.16 -23.59
N ARG A 439 -24.36 17.86 -22.72
CA ARG A 439 -22.98 17.50 -23.08
C ARG A 439 -22.79 16.00 -22.95
N ALA A 440 -21.92 15.40 -23.75
CA ALA A 440 -21.55 14.01 -23.68
C ALA A 440 -20.04 13.87 -23.82
N ALA A 441 -19.36 13.39 -22.81
CA ALA A 441 -17.96 13.01 -22.88
C ALA A 441 -17.86 11.50 -23.06
N VAL A 442 -16.98 11.05 -23.93
CA VAL A 442 -16.73 9.64 -24.18
C VAL A 442 -15.23 9.36 -24.16
N ASN A 443 -14.84 8.24 -23.58
CA ASN A 443 -13.46 7.74 -23.57
C ASN A 443 -13.44 6.29 -24.04
N PHE A 444 -12.47 5.99 -24.90
CA PHE A 444 -12.11 4.64 -25.31
C PHE A 444 -10.66 4.39 -24.92
N SER A 445 -10.39 3.29 -24.19
CA SER A 445 -9.06 3.06 -23.65
C SER A 445 -8.64 1.59 -23.76
N PRO A 446 -7.83 1.24 -24.78
CA PRO A 446 -7.06 0.01 -24.75
C PRO A 446 -5.83 0.18 -23.84
N SER A 447 -5.44 -0.89 -23.15
CA SER A 447 -4.27 -0.92 -22.30
C SER A 447 -3.57 -2.27 -22.34
N LEU A 448 -2.28 -2.26 -22.05
CA LEU A 448 -1.44 -3.42 -21.83
C LEU A 448 -0.68 -3.20 -20.53
N ARG A 449 -0.74 -4.17 -19.61
CA ARG A 449 0.08 -4.19 -18.40
C ARG A 449 0.81 -5.52 -18.30
N TYR A 450 2.13 -5.46 -18.13
CA TYR A 450 2.98 -6.60 -17.90
C TYR A 450 3.64 -6.47 -16.53
N THR A 451 3.55 -7.52 -15.74
CA THR A 451 4.19 -7.62 -14.42
C THR A 451 5.07 -8.87 -14.40
N ASP A 452 6.30 -8.71 -13.95
CA ASP A 452 7.27 -9.78 -13.71
C ASP A 452 7.62 -9.76 -12.23
N PHE A 453 7.65 -10.92 -11.59
CA PHE A 453 7.88 -11.01 -10.16
C PHE A 453 8.76 -12.20 -9.78
N GLU A 454 9.60 -11.96 -8.80
CA GLU A 454 10.27 -12.97 -8.00
C GLU A 454 10.07 -12.60 -6.52
N HIS A 455 9.39 -13.48 -5.79
CA HIS A 455 9.09 -13.28 -4.37
C HIS A 455 9.31 -14.56 -3.59
N ALA A 456 9.89 -14.41 -2.42
CA ALA A 456 9.97 -15.51 -1.46
C ALA A 456 9.83 -14.98 -0.04
N ASP A 457 9.25 -15.81 0.81
CA ASP A 457 9.21 -15.58 2.24
C ASP A 457 9.48 -16.87 3.06
N ASP A 458 9.87 -16.64 4.30
CA ASP A 458 10.07 -17.69 5.30
C ASP A 458 9.40 -17.26 6.60
N TYR A 459 8.35 -17.96 6.96
CA TYR A 459 7.63 -17.78 8.22
C TYR A 459 7.48 -19.09 9.01
N THR A 460 7.98 -20.20 8.48
CA THR A 460 7.85 -21.52 9.12
C THR A 460 8.59 -21.58 10.45
N ASN A 461 9.65 -20.82 10.59
CA ASN A 461 10.50 -20.82 11.76
C ASN A 461 10.34 -19.57 12.63
N GLU A 462 9.27 -18.88 12.51
CA GLU A 462 8.92 -17.80 13.43
C GLU A 462 8.83 -18.34 14.86
N TYR A 463 9.73 -17.89 15.73
CA TYR A 463 9.87 -18.43 17.09
C TYR A 463 9.65 -17.35 18.16
N PHE A 464 8.52 -16.71 18.10
CA PHE A 464 8.13 -15.60 18.97
C PHE A 464 8.41 -15.82 20.47
N HIS A 465 8.21 -17.04 20.98
CA HIS A 465 8.33 -17.31 22.41
C HIS A 465 9.76 -17.61 22.88
N ARG A 466 10.69 -17.91 22.00
CA ARG A 466 12.06 -18.23 22.37
C ARG A 466 12.81 -17.05 22.95
N ARG A 467 12.56 -15.88 22.45
CA ARG A 467 13.27 -14.66 22.82
C ARG A 467 12.84 -14.14 24.17
N ASP A 468 13.77 -13.85 25.06
CA ASP A 468 13.56 -13.14 26.31
C ASP A 468 13.70 -11.63 26.10
N LEU A 469 12.58 -10.91 26.14
CA LEU A 469 12.55 -9.45 25.90
C LEU A 469 13.25 -8.66 27.01
N THR A 470 13.57 -9.24 28.16
CA THR A 470 14.32 -8.58 29.23
C THR A 470 15.84 -8.62 29.00
N GLY A 471 16.30 -9.50 28.11
CA GLY A 471 17.70 -9.68 27.74
C GLY A 471 18.08 -8.88 26.49
N PRO A 472 19.38 -8.85 26.15
CA PRO A 472 19.83 -8.35 24.87
C PRO A 472 19.38 -9.28 23.74
N SER A 473 19.08 -8.69 22.58
CA SER A 473 18.95 -9.45 21.34
C SER A 473 20.32 -10.03 20.95
N THR A 474 20.35 -11.29 20.50
CA THR A 474 21.58 -11.93 20.03
C THR A 474 21.56 -12.13 18.53
N ALA A 475 22.72 -12.15 17.91
CA ALA A 475 22.82 -12.45 16.48
C ALA A 475 22.34 -13.88 16.12
N LEU A 476 22.12 -14.74 17.12
CA LEU A 476 21.55 -16.08 16.93
C LEU A 476 20.02 -16.01 16.72
N ASP A 477 19.38 -14.96 17.22
CA ASP A 477 17.93 -14.81 17.09
C ASP A 477 17.48 -14.61 15.64
N ALA A 478 18.39 -14.17 14.75
CA ALA A 478 18.09 -13.86 13.36
C ALA A 478 18.78 -14.80 12.34
N ARG A 479 19.30 -15.94 12.74
CA ARG A 479 20.14 -16.78 11.85
C ARG A 479 19.40 -17.80 11.02
N LEU A 480 18.15 -18.07 11.31
CA LEU A 480 17.31 -18.99 10.53
C LEU A 480 16.50 -18.30 9.45
N LEU A 481 16.94 -17.16 9.01
CA LEU A 481 16.26 -16.46 7.92
C LEU A 481 16.68 -17.08 6.60
N ALA A 482 15.72 -17.50 5.80
CA ALA A 482 15.97 -18.12 4.50
C ALA A 482 16.80 -17.20 3.59
N THR A 483 16.62 -15.89 3.67
CA THR A 483 17.40 -14.88 2.97
C THR A 483 18.91 -14.90 3.33
N ARG A 484 19.27 -15.45 4.49
CA ARG A 484 20.69 -15.56 4.95
C ARG A 484 21.31 -16.92 4.69
N ILE A 485 20.50 -17.98 4.68
CA ILE A 485 21.00 -19.36 4.53
C ILE A 485 20.86 -19.90 3.11
N HIS A 486 20.02 -19.25 2.30
CA HIS A 486 19.64 -19.66 0.93
C HIS A 486 18.97 -21.04 0.84
N ASP A 487 18.04 -21.19 -0.11
CA ASP A 487 17.44 -22.46 -0.50
C ASP A 487 16.65 -23.16 0.62
N ASP A 488 15.89 -22.40 1.41
CA ASP A 488 15.08 -22.94 2.51
C ASP A 488 13.91 -21.99 2.88
N TYR A 489 13.16 -21.60 1.87
CA TYR A 489 12.00 -20.74 2.02
C TYR A 489 10.73 -21.53 2.32
N THR A 490 9.77 -20.91 2.99
CA THR A 490 8.42 -21.45 3.15
C THR A 490 7.66 -21.36 1.83
N GLU A 491 7.77 -20.23 1.16
CA GLU A 491 7.19 -19.96 -0.15
C GLU A 491 8.22 -19.29 -1.05
N TYR A 492 8.18 -19.62 -2.33
CA TYR A 492 9.04 -19.06 -3.35
C TYR A 492 8.33 -19.10 -4.70
N TYR A 493 8.09 -17.95 -5.30
CA TYR A 493 7.38 -17.85 -6.57
C TYR A 493 8.15 -17.00 -7.57
N ILE A 494 8.21 -17.48 -8.79
CA ILE A 494 8.73 -16.74 -9.95
C ILE A 494 7.67 -16.80 -11.03
N GLY A 495 7.35 -15.69 -11.64
CA GLY A 495 6.36 -15.68 -12.70
C GLY A 495 6.16 -14.32 -13.34
N ASP A 496 5.23 -14.31 -14.25
CA ASP A 496 4.80 -13.10 -14.92
C ASP A 496 3.33 -13.16 -15.32
N TYR A 497 2.76 -12.02 -15.58
CA TYR A 497 1.43 -11.93 -16.18
C TYR A 497 1.25 -10.69 -17.04
N MET A 498 0.46 -10.87 -18.10
CA MET A 498 0.13 -9.81 -19.05
C MET A 498 -1.37 -9.62 -19.14
N ASP A 499 -1.83 -8.42 -18.77
CA ASP A 499 -3.23 -7.98 -18.90
C ASP A 499 -3.41 -7.14 -20.13
N LEU A 500 -4.32 -7.58 -21.01
CA LEU A 500 -4.80 -6.85 -22.19
C LEU A 500 -6.23 -6.39 -21.94
N GLY A 501 -6.42 -5.10 -21.78
CA GLY A 501 -7.69 -4.50 -21.45
C GLY A 501 -8.25 -3.55 -22.51
N VAL A 502 -9.57 -3.48 -22.61
CA VAL A 502 -10.26 -2.50 -23.44
C VAL A 502 -11.45 -1.93 -22.70
N ALA A 503 -11.44 -0.63 -22.47
CA ALA A 503 -12.49 0.09 -21.77
C ALA A 503 -13.22 1.09 -22.66
N PHE A 504 -14.51 1.28 -22.36
CA PHE A 504 -15.32 2.37 -22.90
C PHE A 504 -16.08 3.04 -21.75
N MET A 505 -16.00 4.38 -21.71
CA MET A 505 -16.70 5.19 -20.73
C MET A 505 -17.52 6.26 -21.43
N ALA A 506 -18.68 6.61 -20.87
CA ALA A 506 -19.52 7.72 -21.31
C ALA A 506 -20.08 8.49 -20.10
N ASP A 507 -19.97 9.80 -20.17
CA ASP A 507 -20.55 10.76 -19.22
C ASP A 507 -21.52 11.65 -19.96
N LEU A 508 -22.80 11.54 -19.62
CA LEU A 508 -23.93 12.23 -20.25
C LEU A 508 -24.55 13.19 -19.24
N THR A 509 -24.38 14.50 -19.45
CA THR A 509 -24.91 15.52 -18.56
C THR A 509 -25.92 16.39 -19.30
N TRP A 510 -27.17 16.38 -18.85
CA TRP A 510 -28.23 17.26 -19.35
C TRP A 510 -28.29 18.58 -18.59
N TYR A 511 -28.54 19.68 -19.29
CA TYR A 511 -28.60 21.02 -18.67
C TYR A 511 -29.81 21.22 -17.73
N ASN A 512 -30.65 20.21 -17.55
CA ASN A 512 -31.70 20.19 -16.52
C ASN A 512 -31.21 19.58 -15.18
N GLY A 513 -29.93 19.31 -15.05
CA GLY A 513 -29.30 18.77 -13.84
C GLY A 513 -29.14 17.25 -13.80
N LEU A 514 -29.70 16.47 -14.74
CA LEU A 514 -29.51 15.03 -14.79
C LEU A 514 -28.15 14.69 -15.37
N SER A 515 -27.41 13.79 -14.70
CA SER A 515 -26.19 13.19 -15.24
C SER A 515 -26.26 11.65 -15.15
N ILE A 516 -25.76 11.00 -16.20
CA ILE A 516 -25.61 9.54 -16.28
C ILE A 516 -24.19 9.23 -16.69
N LEU A 517 -23.50 8.44 -15.89
CA LEU A 517 -22.17 7.92 -16.17
C LEU A 517 -22.25 6.41 -16.32
N ALA A 518 -21.67 5.87 -17.37
CA ALA A 518 -21.61 4.44 -17.63
C ALA A 518 -20.27 4.04 -18.19
N GLY A 519 -19.77 2.88 -17.77
CA GLY A 519 -18.52 2.33 -18.26
C GLY A 519 -18.54 0.82 -18.30
N ILE A 520 -17.76 0.28 -19.22
CA ILE A 520 -17.52 -1.15 -19.36
C ILE A 520 -16.08 -1.39 -19.79
N ARG A 521 -15.50 -2.46 -19.29
CA ARG A 521 -14.16 -2.94 -19.66
C ARG A 521 -14.17 -4.46 -19.79
N TYR A 522 -13.37 -4.96 -20.69
CA TYR A 522 -13.04 -6.37 -20.81
C TYR A 522 -11.53 -6.53 -20.69
N ASP A 523 -11.11 -7.49 -19.87
CA ASP A 523 -9.72 -7.87 -19.63
C ASP A 523 -9.49 -9.32 -20.03
N SER A 524 -8.32 -9.59 -20.60
CA SER A 524 -7.79 -10.91 -20.87
C SER A 524 -6.38 -10.99 -20.32
N ILE A 525 -6.16 -11.91 -19.37
CA ILE A 525 -4.91 -11.99 -18.62
C ILE A 525 -4.29 -13.36 -18.85
N GLU A 526 -3.07 -13.36 -19.42
CA GLU A 526 -2.20 -14.54 -19.50
C GLU A 526 -1.28 -14.50 -18.29
N MET A 527 -1.17 -15.60 -17.52
CA MET A 527 -0.38 -15.65 -16.31
C MET A 527 0.38 -16.97 -16.18
N GLU A 528 1.60 -16.87 -15.66
CA GLU A 528 2.47 -18.00 -15.35
C GLU A 528 3.05 -17.83 -13.94
N SER A 529 3.10 -18.93 -13.17
CA SER A 529 3.78 -18.98 -11.88
C SER A 529 4.48 -20.31 -11.70
N ARG A 530 5.66 -20.28 -11.11
CA ARG A 530 6.50 -21.44 -10.82
C ARG A 530 7.07 -21.35 -9.41
N GLN A 531 7.07 -22.48 -8.73
CA GLN A 531 7.70 -22.66 -7.43
C GLN A 531 8.91 -23.61 -7.59
N PRO A 532 10.15 -23.11 -7.51
CA PRO A 532 11.36 -23.93 -7.64
C PRO A 532 11.60 -24.77 -6.40
N VAL A 533 11.67 -26.08 -6.57
CA VAL A 533 11.78 -27.03 -5.45
C VAL A 533 13.10 -26.95 -4.70
N ASP A 534 14.16 -26.55 -5.37
CA ASP A 534 15.50 -26.40 -4.77
C ASP A 534 15.62 -25.22 -3.79
N LYS A 535 14.58 -24.38 -3.72
CA LYS A 535 14.45 -23.28 -2.77
C LYS A 535 13.62 -23.63 -1.53
N LEU A 536 13.00 -24.81 -1.50
CA LEU A 536 12.00 -25.23 -0.52
C LEU A 536 12.41 -26.54 0.17
N LEU A 537 13.56 -26.58 0.81
CA LEU A 537 14.15 -27.85 1.25
C LEU A 537 13.46 -28.49 2.46
N LEU A 538 13.11 -27.72 3.48
CA LEU A 538 12.53 -28.25 4.72
C LEU A 538 11.31 -27.46 5.21
N ALA A 539 11.17 -26.22 4.79
CA ALA A 539 10.25 -25.30 5.40
C ALA A 539 8.83 -25.38 4.83
N SER A 540 8.66 -25.85 3.61
CA SER A 540 7.34 -25.83 2.96
C SER A 540 6.42 -26.92 3.46
N SER A 541 5.34 -26.56 4.11
CA SER A 541 4.25 -27.47 4.48
C SER A 541 3.55 -28.11 3.26
N ASN A 542 3.71 -27.51 2.09
CA ASN A 542 3.06 -27.94 0.85
C ASN A 542 3.97 -28.82 -0.04
N ASN A 543 5.29 -28.70 0.10
CA ASN A 543 6.28 -29.38 -0.75
C ASN A 543 7.38 -30.07 0.05
N PHE A 544 7.02 -30.77 1.09
CA PHE A 544 7.97 -31.41 1.95
C PHE A 544 8.71 -32.54 1.21
N CYS A 545 10.00 -32.40 0.99
CA CYS A 545 10.80 -33.28 0.16
C CYS A 545 11.85 -34.03 0.96
N THR A 546 11.42 -34.93 1.82
CA THR A 546 12.35 -35.78 2.59
C THR A 546 13.01 -36.86 1.79
N ASP A 547 12.48 -37.23 0.63
CA ASP A 547 12.94 -38.39 -0.18
C ASP A 547 13.58 -37.99 -1.52
N GLY A 548 13.75 -36.69 -1.80
CA GLY A 548 14.29 -36.18 -3.06
C GLY A 548 13.37 -36.41 -4.25
N SER A 549 12.08 -36.63 -4.02
CA SER A 549 11.07 -36.86 -5.08
C SER A 549 10.40 -35.57 -5.57
N CYS A 550 10.67 -34.46 -4.93
CA CYS A 550 10.07 -33.17 -5.34
C CYS A 550 10.56 -32.73 -6.70
N ILE A 551 9.64 -32.12 -7.40
CA ILE A 551 9.87 -31.46 -8.68
C ILE A 551 9.33 -30.04 -8.61
N ASP A 552 9.86 -29.16 -9.43
CA ASP A 552 9.28 -27.83 -9.60
C ASP A 552 7.78 -27.95 -9.88
N VAL A 553 7.02 -27.08 -9.23
CA VAL A 553 5.58 -26.94 -9.49
C VAL A 553 5.40 -25.68 -10.31
N SER A 554 4.63 -25.77 -11.39
CA SER A 554 4.29 -24.60 -12.23
C SER A 554 2.86 -24.69 -12.72
N ALA A 555 2.28 -23.55 -12.99
CA ALA A 555 0.99 -23.42 -13.63
C ALA A 555 1.02 -22.24 -14.61
N ASP A 556 0.29 -22.41 -15.71
CA ASP A 556 -0.07 -21.37 -16.64
C ASP A 556 -1.60 -21.35 -16.80
N ASN A 557 -2.18 -20.17 -16.99
CA ASN A 557 -3.61 -20.04 -17.21
C ASN A 557 -3.94 -18.74 -17.94
N ASP A 558 -5.03 -18.80 -18.68
CA ASP A 558 -5.66 -17.65 -19.33
C ASP A 558 -7.00 -17.40 -18.67
N VAL A 559 -7.19 -16.20 -18.13
CA VAL A 559 -8.44 -15.77 -17.51
C VAL A 559 -8.97 -14.52 -18.16
N SER A 560 -10.26 -14.28 -18.05
CA SER A 560 -10.85 -13.07 -18.60
C SER A 560 -12.07 -12.65 -17.78
N GLY A 561 -12.33 -11.35 -17.74
CA GLY A 561 -13.47 -10.81 -17.03
C GLY A 561 -13.94 -9.48 -17.59
N THR A 562 -15.08 -9.05 -17.06
CA THR A 562 -15.72 -7.79 -17.44
C THR A 562 -15.93 -6.96 -16.20
N SER A 563 -15.54 -5.70 -16.26
CA SER A 563 -15.84 -4.69 -15.25
C SER A 563 -16.85 -3.71 -15.80
N TRP A 564 -17.76 -3.22 -14.96
CA TRP A 564 -18.69 -2.17 -15.37
C TRP A 564 -19.03 -1.24 -14.22
N THR A 565 -19.40 0.00 -14.56
CA THR A 565 -19.95 0.97 -13.61
C THR A 565 -21.14 1.69 -14.24
N PHE A 566 -22.11 2.02 -13.42
CA PHE A 566 -23.28 2.81 -13.81
C PHE A 566 -23.66 3.74 -12.66
N SER A 567 -23.75 5.04 -12.98
CA SER A 567 -24.12 6.04 -11.99
C SER A 567 -25.16 7.00 -12.54
N ILE A 568 -26.04 7.46 -11.67
CA ILE A 568 -27.01 8.54 -11.95
C ILE A 568 -26.85 9.59 -10.84
N SER A 569 -26.76 10.85 -11.23
CA SER A 569 -26.85 11.97 -10.30
C SER A 569 -27.79 13.04 -10.81
N TYR A 570 -28.28 13.87 -9.90
CA TYR A 570 -29.20 14.96 -10.24
C TYR A 570 -28.88 16.22 -9.46
N ASP A 571 -28.42 17.25 -10.16
CA ASP A 571 -28.25 18.58 -9.57
C ASP A 571 -29.61 19.24 -9.39
N ILE A 572 -30.01 19.41 -8.12
CA ILE A 572 -31.28 20.02 -7.77
C ILE A 572 -31.13 21.55 -7.83
N ALA A 573 -31.63 22.13 -8.90
CA ALA A 573 -31.50 23.55 -9.19
C ALA A 573 -31.76 24.43 -7.95
N ASP A 574 -30.92 25.46 -7.78
CA ASP A 574 -30.96 26.44 -6.71
C ASP A 574 -30.81 25.90 -5.27
N THR A 575 -30.45 24.62 -5.09
CA THR A 575 -30.26 24.06 -3.74
C THR A 575 -28.81 23.77 -3.40
N GLY A 576 -27.95 23.62 -4.39
CA GLY A 576 -26.56 23.15 -4.22
C GLY A 576 -26.47 21.69 -3.77
N LEU A 577 -27.50 20.86 -3.98
CA LEU A 577 -27.55 19.45 -3.58
C LEU A 577 -27.55 18.54 -4.80
N ILE A 578 -26.69 17.52 -4.76
CA ILE A 578 -26.53 16.51 -5.81
C ILE A 578 -26.65 15.11 -5.22
N PRO A 579 -27.87 14.54 -5.12
CA PRO A 579 -28.05 13.13 -4.83
C PRO A 579 -27.56 12.26 -5.99
N TYR A 580 -27.03 11.08 -5.65
CA TYR A 580 -26.54 10.11 -6.63
C TYR A 580 -26.72 8.65 -6.19
N ILE A 581 -26.66 7.75 -7.16
CA ILE A 581 -26.53 6.32 -6.98
C ILE A 581 -25.44 5.80 -7.91
N THR A 582 -24.62 4.88 -7.42
CA THR A 582 -23.60 4.17 -8.19
C THR A 582 -23.71 2.68 -7.96
N LEU A 583 -23.67 1.92 -9.05
CA LEU A 583 -23.57 0.47 -9.10
C LEU A 583 -22.30 0.13 -9.88
N SER A 584 -21.49 -0.79 -9.37
CA SER A 584 -20.26 -1.23 -10.02
C SER A 584 -20.01 -2.70 -9.78
N GLU A 585 -19.47 -3.37 -10.78
CA GLU A 585 -18.79 -4.65 -10.66
C GLU A 585 -17.40 -4.51 -11.27
N GLN A 586 -16.37 -4.92 -10.54
CA GLN A 586 -14.99 -4.75 -10.96
C GLN A 586 -14.26 -6.09 -10.90
N ALA A 587 -13.59 -6.42 -11.98
CA ALA A 587 -12.63 -7.49 -12.01
C ALA A 587 -11.41 -7.15 -11.13
N THR A 588 -10.85 -8.14 -10.49
CA THR A 588 -9.71 -8.01 -9.58
C THR A 588 -8.67 -9.06 -9.92
N VAL A 589 -7.44 -8.64 -10.14
CA VAL A 589 -6.28 -9.54 -10.15
C VAL A 589 -5.85 -9.77 -8.72
N ILE A 590 -5.76 -11.00 -8.39
CA ILE A 590 -5.50 -11.51 -7.07
C ILE A 590 -4.02 -11.80 -6.92
N ALA A 591 -3.26 -10.74 -6.74
CA ALA A 591 -1.83 -10.78 -6.54
C ALA A 591 -1.48 -10.48 -5.07
N GLY A 592 -0.39 -11.08 -4.60
CA GLY A 592 0.20 -10.80 -3.31
C GLY A 592 1.05 -9.53 -3.30
N GLN A 593 1.87 -9.43 -2.28
CA GLN A 593 2.84 -8.34 -2.14
C GLN A 593 3.72 -8.27 -3.40
N GLY A 594 4.01 -7.04 -3.85
CA GLY A 594 4.82 -6.85 -5.04
C GLY A 594 4.21 -7.43 -6.33
N GLY A 595 2.98 -7.92 -6.31
CA GLY A 595 2.31 -8.44 -7.52
C GLY A 595 2.48 -9.94 -7.76
N GLU A 596 2.95 -10.72 -6.80
CA GLU A 596 3.12 -12.17 -6.92
C GLU A 596 1.83 -12.92 -7.22
N LEU A 597 1.93 -14.05 -7.92
CA LEU A 597 0.85 -15.02 -8.10
C LEU A 597 1.29 -16.40 -7.60
N THR A 598 0.52 -17.00 -6.70
CA THR A 598 0.80 -18.36 -6.27
C THR A 598 0.45 -19.38 -7.37
N VAL A 599 1.23 -20.47 -7.46
CA VAL A 599 0.98 -21.54 -8.45
C VAL A 599 -0.43 -22.10 -8.31
N SER A 600 -0.94 -22.23 -7.08
CA SER A 600 -2.28 -22.78 -6.83
C SER A 600 -3.39 -21.84 -7.34
N ASN A 601 -3.22 -20.54 -7.19
CA ASN A 601 -4.18 -19.55 -7.66
C ASN A 601 -4.20 -19.48 -9.19
N VAL A 602 -3.03 -19.55 -9.83
CA VAL A 602 -2.94 -19.63 -11.28
C VAL A 602 -3.61 -20.92 -11.78
N ALA A 603 -3.26 -22.07 -11.22
CA ALA A 603 -3.81 -23.37 -11.62
C ALA A 603 -5.33 -23.47 -11.48
N SER A 604 -5.90 -22.89 -10.44
CA SER A 604 -7.35 -22.92 -10.19
C SER A 604 -8.14 -21.87 -10.96
N GLY A 605 -7.46 -20.87 -11.55
CA GLY A 605 -8.10 -19.66 -12.07
C GLY A 605 -8.53 -18.69 -10.97
N GLY A 606 -8.21 -18.97 -9.70
CA GLY A 606 -8.51 -18.14 -8.54
C GLY A 606 -7.68 -16.85 -8.46
N ALA A 607 -6.72 -16.66 -9.36
CA ALA A 607 -5.97 -15.42 -9.48
C ALA A 607 -6.78 -14.25 -10.12
N PHE A 608 -8.06 -14.48 -10.44
CA PHE A 608 -8.92 -13.47 -11.03
C PHE A 608 -10.36 -13.64 -10.54
N ASP A 609 -10.93 -12.59 -9.99
CA ASP A 609 -12.28 -12.62 -9.46
C ASP A 609 -12.99 -11.25 -9.61
N THR A 610 -14.18 -11.10 -9.04
CA THR A 610 -14.99 -9.89 -9.15
C THR A 610 -15.39 -9.35 -7.77
N SER A 611 -15.65 -8.06 -7.74
CA SER A 611 -16.18 -7.37 -6.57
C SER A 611 -17.33 -6.45 -6.97
N GLU A 612 -18.30 -6.25 -6.08
CA GLU A 612 -19.49 -5.46 -6.32
C GLU A 612 -19.60 -4.27 -5.37
N LEU A 613 -20.16 -3.17 -5.84
CA LEU A 613 -20.48 -1.99 -5.04
C LEU A 613 -21.88 -1.48 -5.36
N THR A 614 -22.64 -1.19 -4.32
CA THR A 614 -23.83 -0.35 -4.35
C THR A 614 -23.65 0.83 -3.42
N GLU A 615 -23.75 2.06 -3.95
CA GLU A 615 -23.58 3.29 -3.17
C GLU A 615 -24.68 4.28 -3.46
N PHE A 616 -25.26 4.87 -2.41
CA PHE A 616 -26.18 5.99 -2.45
C PHE A 616 -25.55 7.16 -1.71
N GLY A 617 -25.62 8.35 -2.28
CA GLY A 617 -25.08 9.50 -1.59
C GLY A 617 -25.76 10.80 -1.96
N VAL A 618 -25.43 11.84 -1.23
CA VAL A 618 -25.74 13.22 -1.53
C VAL A 618 -24.54 14.08 -1.23
N LYS A 619 -24.17 14.92 -2.18
CA LYS A 619 -23.16 15.95 -2.02
C LYS A 619 -23.80 17.32 -2.05
N GLY A 620 -23.16 18.28 -1.44
CA GLY A 620 -23.68 19.63 -1.45
C GLY A 620 -22.62 20.68 -1.25
N GLN A 621 -22.84 21.82 -1.90
CA GLN A 621 -22.06 23.04 -1.74
C GLN A 621 -22.99 24.17 -1.34
N LEU A 622 -22.73 24.78 -0.19
CA LEU A 622 -23.62 25.71 0.48
C LEU A 622 -22.85 26.94 0.96
N LEU A 623 -23.56 27.97 1.45
CA LEU A 623 -23.00 29.19 2.02
C LEU A 623 -22.09 29.93 1.05
N GLU A 624 -22.55 30.13 -0.20
CA GLU A 624 -21.77 30.81 -1.26
C GLU A 624 -20.44 30.02 -1.51
N ASP A 625 -20.58 28.74 -1.72
CA ASP A 625 -19.51 27.78 -2.04
C ASP A 625 -18.44 27.59 -0.95
N ARG A 626 -18.68 28.09 0.27
CA ARG A 626 -17.74 27.98 1.38
C ARG A 626 -17.93 26.74 2.24
N LEU A 627 -18.99 25.97 2.06
CA LEU A 627 -19.25 24.75 2.80
C LEU A 627 -19.55 23.62 1.83
N TYR A 628 -18.69 22.64 1.82
CA TYR A 628 -18.89 21.36 1.17
C TYR A 628 -19.31 20.31 2.17
N PHE A 629 -20.19 19.41 1.78
CA PHE A 629 -20.45 18.18 2.51
C PHE A 629 -20.73 17.02 1.56
N SER A 630 -20.45 15.83 2.03
CA SER A 630 -20.78 14.56 1.38
C SER A 630 -21.31 13.59 2.41
N LEU A 631 -22.39 12.89 2.08
CA LEU A 631 -22.95 11.80 2.86
C LEU A 631 -23.17 10.63 1.91
N SER A 632 -22.63 9.47 2.25
CA SER A 632 -22.84 8.23 1.49
C SER A 632 -23.20 7.07 2.41
N VAL A 633 -23.99 6.14 1.86
CA VAL A 633 -24.30 4.84 2.43
C VAL A 633 -23.96 3.80 1.35
N TYR A 634 -23.23 2.78 1.71
CA TYR A 634 -22.74 1.80 0.77
C TYR A 634 -22.86 0.37 1.29
N GLU A 635 -22.92 -0.54 0.34
CA GLU A 635 -22.70 -1.98 0.50
C GLU A 635 -21.69 -2.40 -0.56
N GLN A 636 -20.66 -3.12 -0.17
CA GLN A 636 -19.69 -3.71 -1.08
C GLN A 636 -19.37 -5.13 -0.64
N GLU A 637 -19.19 -5.98 -1.65
CA GLU A 637 -18.84 -7.39 -1.45
C GLU A 637 -17.69 -7.74 -2.39
N ARG A 638 -16.70 -8.44 -1.87
CA ARG A 638 -15.65 -9.02 -2.67
C ARG A 638 -15.63 -10.52 -2.46
N THR A 639 -15.24 -11.23 -3.48
CA THR A 639 -15.01 -12.64 -3.40
C THR A 639 -13.76 -12.91 -2.58
N ASP A 640 -13.78 -14.03 -1.93
CA ASP A 640 -12.74 -14.49 -1.03
C ASP A 640 -11.39 -14.53 -1.68
N PHE A 641 -10.41 -13.93 -1.00
CA PHE A 641 -9.13 -13.94 -1.54
C PHE A 641 -8.02 -13.69 -0.54
N SER A 642 -7.11 -14.58 -0.54
CA SER A 642 -5.92 -14.58 0.26
C SER A 642 -4.68 -14.59 -0.63
N ALA A 643 -4.05 -13.46 -0.81
CA ALA A 643 -2.72 -13.39 -1.43
C ALA A 643 -1.65 -13.85 -0.46
N GLN A 644 -1.84 -13.53 0.81
CA GLN A 644 -1.10 -14.11 1.92
C GLN A 644 -2.13 -14.70 2.87
N SER A 645 -2.12 -15.99 3.06
CA SER A 645 -3.10 -16.72 3.88
C SER A 645 -3.21 -16.22 5.31
N ILE A 646 -2.24 -15.46 5.79
CA ILE A 646 -2.17 -14.93 7.16
C ILE A 646 -2.75 -13.52 7.27
N VAL A 647 -2.66 -12.69 6.24
CA VAL A 647 -2.84 -11.24 6.35
C VAL A 647 -4.05 -10.75 5.59
N THR A 648 -4.53 -11.48 4.62
CA THR A 648 -5.60 -11.03 3.77
C THR A 648 -6.82 -11.91 3.85
N ASN A 649 -7.72 -11.32 4.00
CA ASN A 649 -9.14 -11.37 4.15
C ASN A 649 -9.82 -12.30 3.17
N GLN A 650 -10.48 -13.22 3.72
CA GLN A 650 -11.54 -13.99 3.11
C GLN A 650 -12.67 -13.08 2.61
N ALA A 651 -13.62 -13.61 1.87
CA ALA A 651 -14.74 -12.85 1.31
C ALA A 651 -15.34 -11.91 2.35
N VAL A 652 -15.27 -10.62 2.07
CA VAL A 652 -15.71 -9.59 3.00
C VAL A 652 -16.86 -8.84 2.37
N LYS A 653 -17.95 -8.78 3.11
CA LYS A 653 -19.01 -7.83 2.89
C LYS A 653 -18.81 -6.66 3.83
N THR A 654 -18.75 -5.45 3.30
CA THR A 654 -18.70 -4.24 4.11
C THR A 654 -19.91 -3.36 3.83
N GLU A 655 -20.52 -2.88 4.90
CA GLU A 655 -21.63 -1.93 4.87
C GLU A 655 -21.24 -0.72 5.71
N GLY A 656 -21.57 0.47 5.25
CA GLY A 656 -21.21 1.63 6.02
C GLY A 656 -21.89 2.93 5.66
N THR A 657 -21.63 3.91 6.51
CA THR A 657 -22.05 5.30 6.33
C THR A 657 -20.84 6.20 6.51
N GLU A 658 -20.65 7.08 5.55
CA GLU A 658 -19.58 8.06 5.53
C GLU A 658 -20.14 9.46 5.45
N PHE A 659 -19.55 10.39 6.20
CA PHE A 659 -19.92 11.79 6.17
C PHE A 659 -18.67 12.64 6.24
N GLU A 660 -18.60 13.66 5.38
CA GLU A 660 -17.52 14.63 5.31
C GLU A 660 -18.09 16.03 5.28
N ILE A 661 -17.48 16.94 6.01
CA ILE A 661 -17.71 18.38 5.93
C ILE A 661 -16.37 19.09 5.80
N ARG A 662 -16.32 20.08 4.89
CA ARG A 662 -15.25 21.06 4.81
C ARG A 662 -15.89 22.45 4.77
N TRP A 663 -15.55 23.28 5.73
CA TRP A 663 -16.13 24.61 5.87
C TRP A 663 -15.03 25.66 5.97
N SER A 664 -14.88 26.45 4.92
CA SER A 664 -14.10 27.68 4.93
C SER A 664 -14.90 28.77 5.64
N VAL A 665 -14.72 28.89 6.96
CA VAL A 665 -15.44 29.89 7.76
C VAL A 665 -15.04 31.30 7.31
N ASN A 666 -13.76 31.51 7.06
CA ASN A 666 -13.14 32.71 6.47
C ASN A 666 -11.73 32.36 5.97
N GLU A 667 -10.99 33.29 5.41
CA GLU A 667 -9.65 33.14 4.86
C GLU A 667 -8.60 32.56 5.85
N GLN A 668 -8.90 32.57 7.15
CA GLN A 668 -7.98 32.16 8.21
C GLN A 668 -8.41 30.87 8.93
N LEU A 669 -9.66 30.43 8.73
CA LEU A 669 -10.23 29.30 9.48
C LEU A 669 -10.94 28.33 8.53
N LEU A 670 -10.35 27.16 8.38
CA LEU A 670 -10.93 25.99 7.76
C LEU A 670 -11.33 25.00 8.86
N VAL A 671 -12.53 24.45 8.76
CA VAL A 671 -13.04 23.40 9.67
C VAL A 671 -13.33 22.15 8.84
N GLY A 672 -12.64 21.06 9.14
CA GLY A 672 -12.89 19.73 8.60
C GLY A 672 -13.54 18.84 9.66
N MET A 673 -14.48 18.01 9.24
CA MET A 673 -15.07 16.96 10.06
C MET A 673 -15.38 15.74 9.21
N THR A 674 -14.99 14.58 9.68
CA THR A 674 -15.31 13.29 9.07
C THR A 674 -16.03 12.40 10.08
N TYR A 675 -16.89 11.54 9.58
CA TYR A 675 -17.55 10.49 10.36
C TYR A 675 -17.59 9.22 9.52
N THR A 676 -17.26 8.11 10.15
CA THR A 676 -17.29 6.79 9.53
C THR A 676 -17.97 5.81 10.45
N GLN A 677 -18.89 5.04 9.90
CA GLN A 677 -19.38 3.80 10.48
C GLN A 677 -19.23 2.70 9.43
N VAL A 678 -18.47 1.68 9.76
CA VAL A 678 -18.26 0.51 8.89
C VAL A 678 -18.54 -0.76 9.70
N GLU A 679 -19.18 -1.71 9.05
CA GLU A 679 -19.33 -3.08 9.52
C GLU A 679 -18.75 -3.99 8.44
N ALA A 680 -17.70 -4.72 8.79
CA ALA A 680 -17.04 -5.68 7.90
C ALA A 680 -17.38 -7.09 8.38
N THR A 681 -17.97 -7.89 7.50
CA THR A 681 -18.38 -9.26 7.78
C THR A 681 -17.57 -10.23 6.92
N ASN A 682 -16.90 -11.17 7.56
CA ASN A 682 -16.28 -12.27 6.86
C ASN A 682 -17.38 -13.25 6.39
N LEU A 683 -17.42 -13.53 5.09
CA LEU A 683 -18.39 -14.43 4.48
C LEU A 683 -17.94 -15.90 4.49
N ALA A 684 -16.69 -16.18 4.85
CA ALA A 684 -16.22 -17.55 5.03
C ALA A 684 -16.89 -18.22 6.23
N SER A 685 -16.97 -19.55 6.21
CA SER A 685 -17.51 -20.29 7.33
C SER A 685 -16.61 -20.14 8.58
N VAL A 686 -17.24 -20.16 9.76
CA VAL A 686 -16.49 -20.12 11.05
C VAL A 686 -15.47 -21.25 11.17
N ALA A 687 -15.65 -22.35 10.43
CA ALA A 687 -14.72 -23.46 10.39
C ALA A 687 -13.41 -23.14 9.66
N ASP A 688 -13.45 -22.14 8.79
CA ASP A 688 -12.31 -21.70 7.98
C ASP A 688 -11.63 -20.45 8.57
N GLY A 689 -12.10 -19.96 9.73
CA GLY A 689 -11.53 -18.80 10.41
C GLY A 689 -10.10 -19.09 10.89
N ASP A 690 -9.14 -18.42 10.31
CA ASP A 690 -7.74 -18.48 10.71
C ASP A 690 -7.55 -17.72 12.03
N ARG A 691 -6.75 -18.30 12.91
CA ARG A 691 -6.29 -17.64 14.13
C ARG A 691 -4.85 -17.20 13.95
N PHE A 692 -4.61 -15.95 14.11
CA PHE A 692 -3.25 -15.47 14.32
C PHE A 692 -3.07 -15.14 15.80
N SER A 693 -2.99 -16.16 16.66
CA SER A 693 -2.77 -15.98 18.09
C SER A 693 -2.17 -17.21 18.75
N PHE A 694 -1.13 -17.01 19.53
CA PHE A 694 -0.52 -18.00 20.41
C PHE A 694 -1.18 -18.05 21.79
N ILE A 695 -2.32 -17.39 21.98
CA ILE A 695 -2.96 -17.18 23.25
C ILE A 695 -4.33 -17.84 23.22
N GLY A 696 -4.59 -18.73 24.15
CA GLY A 696 -5.93 -19.23 24.37
C GLY A 696 -6.81 -18.20 25.10
N ALA A 697 -8.12 -18.26 24.92
CA ALA A 697 -9.03 -17.34 25.60
C ALA A 697 -8.92 -17.43 27.12
N GLY A 698 -8.51 -18.57 27.67
CA GLY A 698 -8.28 -18.77 29.09
C GLY A 698 -7.09 -18.00 29.67
N ASP A 699 -6.11 -17.64 28.83
CA ASP A 699 -4.95 -16.84 29.24
C ASP A 699 -5.28 -15.36 29.42
N LEU A 700 -6.36 -14.90 28.81
CA LEU A 700 -6.83 -13.53 28.80
C LEU A 700 -8.29 -13.43 29.28
N PRO A 701 -8.58 -13.75 30.56
CA PRO A 701 -9.95 -13.87 31.06
C PRO A 701 -10.72 -12.54 31.07
N ASN A 702 -10.04 -11.40 30.93
CA ASN A 702 -10.66 -10.07 30.89
C ASN A 702 -10.93 -9.57 29.48
N ILE A 703 -10.60 -10.36 28.45
CA ILE A 703 -10.86 -10.06 27.04
C ILE A 703 -11.99 -10.96 26.58
N ALA A 704 -12.98 -10.38 25.91
CA ALA A 704 -14.09 -11.17 25.36
C ALA A 704 -13.54 -12.19 24.35
N PRO A 705 -13.93 -13.48 24.43
CA PRO A 705 -13.41 -14.51 23.54
C PRO A 705 -13.58 -14.20 22.05
N GLU A 706 -14.64 -13.47 21.70
CA GLU A 706 -14.94 -13.04 20.34
C GLU A 706 -13.86 -12.12 19.74
N LEU A 707 -13.14 -11.41 20.60
CA LEU A 707 -12.00 -10.58 20.18
C LEU A 707 -10.71 -11.38 20.00
N LEU A 708 -10.68 -12.62 20.51
CA LEU A 708 -9.54 -13.53 20.38
C LEU A 708 -9.69 -14.50 19.19
N PHE A 709 -10.88 -14.59 18.64
CA PHE A 709 -11.23 -15.53 17.57
C PHE A 709 -11.78 -14.79 16.34
N GLY A 710 -11.44 -15.27 15.18
CA GLY A 710 -11.99 -14.72 13.94
C GLY A 710 -11.21 -13.57 13.33
N GLY A 711 -9.93 -13.43 13.65
CA GLY A 711 -9.10 -12.42 13.03
C GLY A 711 -7.71 -12.31 13.64
N GLN A 712 -6.90 -11.48 13.07
CA GLN A 712 -5.63 -11.10 13.65
C GLN A 712 -5.87 -10.41 15.01
N ILE A 713 -5.30 -10.96 16.06
CA ILE A 713 -5.20 -10.23 17.31
C ILE A 713 -3.95 -9.38 17.24
N GLY A 714 -4.17 -8.09 17.29
CA GLY A 714 -3.09 -7.12 17.18
C GLY A 714 -2.69 -6.83 15.73
N GLY A 715 -3.47 -7.23 14.78
CA GLY A 715 -3.40 -6.62 13.48
C GLY A 715 -3.66 -5.13 13.67
N ALA A 716 -2.85 -4.34 13.17
CA ALA A 716 -2.80 -2.91 13.13
C ALA A 716 -4.01 -2.18 13.70
#